data_bf00dd3a74d194553b342a96ec5a7bf3
#
_entry.id   bf00dd3a74d194553b342a96ec5a7bf3
#
_cell.length_a   1.000
_cell.length_b   1.000
_cell.length_c   1.000
_cell.angle_alpha   90.00
_cell.angle_beta   90.00
_cell.angle_gamma   90.00
#
_symmetry.space_group_name_H-M   'P 1'
#
loop_
_entity.id
_entity.type
_entity.pdbx_description
1 polymer ?
#
loop_
_entity_poly.entity_id
_entity_poly.type
_entity_poly.pdbx_seq_one_letter_code
_entity_poly.pdbx_strand_id
1 'polypeptide(L)'
;MAGAQSAPPWRYDLRAGDHLVYSYTFHRQARSNDAETVVEARFHTQVLIADVRDGVISAGFQRNRDGAELLTFRIKGKDKVSEERPKFEKRMLARPSQFSEAMEFNTVGEPRHSWETARETPSHLLPAFHEIEVLPVTAPKVGERWHAMDLLGIDFEWAGWEKVLGKDCYRVKGTTSDGSVTISYWWSLEDKTIERVELDGTYPVPGGTTHEQARMQLESRTRDESLSDWLAKPETRLGALEALLLSPSVAGTSEQLVPALNTANPDVQRLVLAVARRRGVHPPDSNLKDLAGSADVEVNALAGDLLAPGAAKSTPEKCPLPVPAKPSPPKFGTLFHVALPEKPGPEIGYFLRVPLSYRPERPAPLLVYLSGGPGLALDGVNTANDVIAGTDYLVLYPQAGDYWWKPEVAERLDAALRDTFREFNVDRDRVYIAGFSNGGTGALYMAELWPQRFAAAVSLMGAGQCMDEVKQMLPNLANLPLLFVHGEKDGRIAPECSRATRDTIAEQRPRVAPQLRMLPDRDHDITLTSDDGLTLSYLKDKTREAFPKRVNAQIPGAEFSRQYWLEVLEKGSGVAEVNAEIKKDNVVEIRSHEVKRLRLYLRPEMFPQAGPVRVRWNGKQVFEGAVGDVCAGLAGVSGDAKLDFGERKELVQP
;
A
#
# COMPACT_ATOMS: atom_id res chain seq x y z
N MET A 1 -19.12 -56.95 -1.39
CA MET A 1 -17.75 -56.48 -1.49
C MET A 1 -17.82 -55.00 -1.70
N ALA A 2 -17.62 -54.23 -0.66
CA ALA A 2 -17.56 -52.79 -0.76
C ALA A 2 -16.14 -52.45 -1.36
N GLY A 3 -16.16 -52.01 -2.61
CA GLY A 3 -14.94 -51.51 -3.24
C GLY A 3 -14.41 -50.32 -2.45
N ALA A 4 -13.17 -50.39 -2.04
CA ALA A 4 -12.45 -49.26 -1.51
C ALA A 4 -12.52 -48.15 -2.56
N GLN A 5 -13.29 -47.09 -2.29
CA GLN A 5 -13.22 -45.87 -3.04
C GLN A 5 -11.81 -45.32 -2.85
N SER A 6 -11.01 -45.36 -3.92
CA SER A 6 -9.73 -44.72 -3.97
C SER A 6 -9.93 -43.24 -3.58
N ALA A 7 -9.00 -42.70 -2.78
CA ALA A 7 -8.98 -41.28 -2.42
C ALA A 7 -9.19 -40.41 -3.67
N PRO A 8 -9.97 -39.33 -3.56
CA PRO A 8 -10.29 -38.48 -4.71
C PRO A 8 -9.02 -37.99 -5.41
N PRO A 9 -9.02 -37.93 -6.74
CA PRO A 9 -7.84 -37.55 -7.55
C PRO A 9 -7.46 -36.06 -7.46
N TRP A 10 -8.19 -35.29 -6.70
CA TRP A 10 -8.13 -33.83 -6.57
C TRP A 10 -7.01 -33.37 -5.63
N ARG A 11 -5.79 -33.67 -5.96
CA ARG A 11 -4.62 -33.15 -5.23
C ARG A 11 -3.52 -32.86 -6.21
N TYR A 12 -2.87 -31.73 -6.05
CA TYR A 12 -1.64 -31.42 -6.77
C TYR A 12 -0.58 -32.48 -6.50
N ASP A 13 0.00 -33.05 -7.56
CA ASP A 13 1.18 -33.93 -7.51
C ASP A 13 2.40 -33.13 -7.93
N LEU A 14 2.75 -32.15 -7.12
CA LEU A 14 3.90 -31.29 -7.30
C LEU A 14 5.03 -31.76 -6.39
N ARG A 15 6.28 -31.66 -6.88
CA ARG A 15 7.49 -32.09 -6.18
C ARG A 15 8.51 -30.96 -6.20
N ALA A 16 9.38 -30.92 -5.21
CA ALA A 16 10.53 -30.02 -5.25
C ALA A 16 11.35 -30.27 -6.54
N GLY A 17 11.69 -29.19 -7.25
CA GLY A 17 12.31 -29.27 -8.56
C GLY A 17 11.34 -29.27 -9.75
N ASP A 18 10.02 -29.30 -9.52
CA ASP A 18 9.06 -29.09 -10.60
C ASP A 18 9.06 -27.62 -11.05
N HIS A 19 9.12 -27.44 -12.36
CA HIS A 19 9.05 -26.15 -13.02
C HIS A 19 7.94 -26.18 -14.07
N LEU A 20 6.91 -25.36 -13.89
CA LEU A 20 5.78 -25.24 -14.81
C LEU A 20 5.84 -23.88 -15.50
N VAL A 21 5.61 -23.89 -16.81
CA VAL A 21 5.56 -22.67 -17.63
C VAL A 21 4.15 -22.53 -18.19
N TYR A 22 3.51 -21.41 -17.86
CA TYR A 22 2.21 -21.03 -18.39
C TYR A 22 2.35 -19.86 -19.33
N SER A 23 1.73 -19.95 -20.51
CA SER A 23 1.47 -18.77 -21.32
C SER A 23 0.16 -18.12 -20.90
N TYR A 24 0.13 -16.83 -20.95
CA TYR A 24 -0.99 -16.01 -20.56
C TYR A 24 -1.27 -14.97 -21.65
N THR A 25 -2.52 -14.92 -22.14
CA THR A 25 -2.98 -13.90 -23.08
C THR A 25 -4.15 -13.15 -22.48
N PHE A 26 -4.20 -11.87 -22.73
CA PHE A 26 -5.19 -10.96 -22.17
C PHE A 26 -5.65 -9.99 -23.25
N HIS A 27 -6.98 -9.82 -23.34
CA HIS A 27 -7.63 -8.84 -24.22
C HIS A 27 -8.62 -8.03 -23.38
N ARG A 28 -8.48 -6.70 -23.42
CA ARG A 28 -9.36 -5.78 -22.70
C ARG A 28 -9.93 -4.74 -23.65
N GLN A 29 -11.25 -4.61 -23.67
CA GLN A 29 -11.97 -3.54 -24.34
C GLN A 29 -12.74 -2.71 -23.32
N ALA A 30 -12.35 -1.44 -23.15
CA ALA A 30 -13.04 -0.48 -22.31
C ALA A 30 -13.80 0.51 -23.19
N ARG A 31 -15.08 0.73 -22.88
CA ARG A 31 -15.94 1.70 -23.56
C ARG A 31 -16.56 2.63 -22.56
N SER A 32 -16.46 3.92 -22.81
CA SER A 32 -17.18 4.97 -22.10
C SER A 32 -17.96 5.82 -23.11
N ASN A 33 -18.76 6.77 -22.62
CA ASN A 33 -19.57 7.64 -23.49
C ASN A 33 -18.76 8.34 -24.59
N ASP A 34 -17.50 8.66 -24.31
CA ASP A 34 -16.63 9.44 -25.19
C ASP A 34 -15.36 8.72 -25.65
N ALA A 35 -15.07 7.52 -25.10
CA ALA A 35 -13.80 6.83 -25.37
C ALA A 35 -13.96 5.31 -25.54
N GLU A 36 -13.15 4.75 -26.41
CA GLU A 36 -12.97 3.31 -26.59
C GLU A 36 -11.46 2.98 -26.57
N THR A 37 -11.10 2.00 -25.76
CA THR A 37 -9.72 1.53 -25.63
C THR A 37 -9.67 0.02 -25.76
N VAL A 38 -8.77 -0.50 -26.59
CA VAL A 38 -8.49 -1.94 -26.69
C VAL A 38 -7.01 -2.19 -26.47
N VAL A 39 -6.72 -3.09 -25.55
CA VAL A 39 -5.35 -3.50 -25.18
C VAL A 39 -5.24 -5.01 -25.26
N GLU A 40 -4.15 -5.49 -25.81
CA GLU A 40 -3.72 -6.89 -25.70
C GLU A 40 -2.39 -6.97 -24.95
N ALA A 41 -2.23 -8.06 -24.18
CA ALA A 41 -0.96 -8.35 -23.52
C ALA A 41 -0.68 -9.85 -23.50
N ARG A 42 0.61 -10.19 -23.48
CA ARG A 42 1.10 -11.57 -23.36
C ARG A 42 2.12 -11.65 -22.27
N PHE A 43 2.10 -12.75 -21.53
CA PHE A 43 3.01 -13.04 -20.43
C PHE A 43 3.36 -14.52 -20.44
N HIS A 44 4.54 -14.84 -19.88
CA HIS A 44 4.83 -16.20 -19.43
C HIS A 44 5.00 -16.19 -17.92
N THR A 45 4.34 -17.11 -17.23
CA THR A 45 4.52 -17.30 -15.79
C THR A 45 5.31 -18.58 -15.57
N GLN A 46 6.39 -18.46 -14.81
CA GLN A 46 7.20 -19.57 -14.31
C GLN A 46 6.71 -19.92 -12.90
N VAL A 47 6.31 -21.15 -12.67
CA VAL A 47 5.96 -21.67 -11.34
C VAL A 47 7.01 -22.67 -10.91
N LEU A 48 7.75 -22.35 -9.86
CA LEU A 48 8.93 -23.08 -9.38
C LEU A 48 8.61 -23.72 -8.04
N ILE A 49 8.51 -25.05 -7.97
CA ILE A 49 8.20 -25.75 -6.73
C ILE A 49 9.51 -25.97 -5.96
N ALA A 50 9.73 -25.12 -4.97
CA ALA A 50 10.99 -25.09 -4.22
C ALA A 50 11.05 -26.15 -3.13
N ASP A 51 9.92 -26.48 -2.49
CA ASP A 51 9.86 -27.49 -1.42
C ASP A 51 8.45 -28.09 -1.33
N VAL A 52 8.39 -29.35 -0.90
CA VAL A 52 7.14 -30.04 -0.55
C VAL A 52 7.36 -30.81 0.74
N ARG A 53 6.75 -30.36 1.84
CA ARG A 53 6.96 -30.95 3.16
C ARG A 53 5.67 -30.96 3.97
N ASP A 54 5.35 -32.08 4.58
CA ASP A 54 4.18 -32.25 5.45
C ASP A 54 2.85 -31.83 4.80
N GLY A 55 2.73 -32.03 3.47
CA GLY A 55 1.55 -31.63 2.70
C GLY A 55 1.48 -30.13 2.39
N VAL A 56 2.53 -29.38 2.67
CA VAL A 56 2.70 -27.96 2.28
C VAL A 56 3.64 -27.87 1.09
N ILE A 57 3.24 -27.14 0.08
CA ILE A 57 3.99 -26.89 -1.15
C ILE A 57 4.44 -25.42 -1.11
N SER A 58 5.75 -25.18 -1.22
CA SER A 58 6.34 -23.84 -1.32
C SER A 58 6.73 -23.59 -2.77
N ALA A 59 6.15 -22.56 -3.37
CA ALA A 59 6.38 -22.21 -4.76
C ALA A 59 6.81 -20.75 -4.90
N GLY A 60 7.71 -20.50 -5.86
CA GLY A 60 8.01 -19.17 -6.37
C GLY A 60 7.35 -18.98 -7.73
N PHE A 61 6.86 -17.79 -7.98
CA PHE A 61 6.23 -17.41 -9.23
C PHE A 61 7.02 -16.27 -9.84
N GLN A 62 7.28 -16.33 -11.13
CA GLN A 62 7.85 -15.21 -11.87
C GLN A 62 7.09 -15.02 -13.15
N ARG A 63 6.48 -13.86 -13.30
CA ARG A 63 5.75 -13.48 -14.51
C ARG A 63 6.64 -12.60 -15.38
N ASN A 64 6.91 -13.07 -16.59
CA ASN A 64 7.71 -12.37 -17.57
C ASN A 64 6.76 -11.76 -18.61
N ARG A 65 6.91 -10.47 -18.85
CA ARG A 65 6.05 -9.74 -19.77
C ARG A 65 6.67 -9.79 -21.17
N ASP A 66 5.95 -10.37 -22.12
CA ASP A 66 6.38 -10.46 -23.52
C ASP A 66 6.00 -9.21 -24.32
N GLY A 67 4.98 -8.49 -23.89
CA GLY A 67 4.55 -7.24 -24.49
C GLY A 67 3.13 -6.84 -24.10
N ALA A 68 2.84 -5.56 -24.27
CA ALA A 68 1.47 -5.06 -24.25
C ALA A 68 1.32 -4.07 -25.40
N GLU A 69 0.25 -4.18 -26.16
CA GLU A 69 -0.02 -3.36 -27.33
C GLU A 69 -1.34 -2.61 -27.18
N LEU A 70 -1.30 -1.30 -27.45
CA LEU A 70 -2.50 -0.48 -27.59
C LEU A 70 -3.02 -0.62 -29.02
N LEU A 71 -4.10 -1.40 -29.20
CA LEU A 71 -4.69 -1.67 -30.51
C LEU A 71 -5.65 -0.58 -30.97
N THR A 72 -6.45 -0.03 -30.04
CA THR A 72 -7.45 0.99 -30.34
C THR A 72 -7.49 2.03 -29.20
N PHE A 73 -7.50 3.29 -29.58
CA PHE A 73 -7.80 4.39 -28.67
C PHE A 73 -8.60 5.46 -29.42
N ARG A 74 -9.88 5.61 -29.09
CA ARG A 74 -10.79 6.57 -29.71
C ARG A 74 -11.39 7.48 -28.66
N ILE A 75 -11.44 8.78 -28.95
CA ILE A 75 -12.15 9.76 -28.15
C ILE A 75 -13.17 10.47 -29.06
N LYS A 76 -14.46 10.48 -28.67
CA LYS A 76 -15.56 11.05 -29.43
C LYS A 76 -15.57 10.55 -30.89
N GLY A 77 -15.32 9.24 -31.07
CA GLY A 77 -15.27 8.57 -32.36
C GLY A 77 -14.02 8.86 -33.20
N LYS A 78 -13.11 9.73 -32.78
CA LYS A 78 -11.84 10.02 -33.49
C LYS A 78 -10.75 9.09 -33.02
N ASP A 79 -10.06 8.47 -34.01
CA ASP A 79 -8.89 7.65 -33.71
C ASP A 79 -7.72 8.51 -33.18
N LYS A 80 -7.17 8.10 -32.06
CA LYS A 80 -6.06 8.73 -31.35
C LYS A 80 -4.92 7.76 -31.01
N VAL A 81 -4.92 6.57 -31.57
CA VAL A 81 -3.92 5.53 -31.30
C VAL A 81 -2.51 6.04 -31.55
N SER A 82 -2.27 6.75 -32.64
CA SER A 82 -0.94 7.27 -32.98
C SER A 82 -0.43 8.32 -31.99
N GLU A 83 -1.33 9.10 -31.37
CA GLU A 83 -0.99 10.11 -30.36
C GLU A 83 -0.78 9.48 -28.98
N GLU A 84 -1.55 8.45 -28.63
CA GLU A 84 -1.55 7.82 -27.31
C GLU A 84 -0.59 6.63 -27.19
N ARG A 85 -0.30 5.93 -28.27
CA ARG A 85 0.63 4.78 -28.27
C ARG A 85 2.00 5.09 -27.64
N PRO A 86 2.69 6.20 -27.96
CA PRO A 86 3.98 6.51 -27.34
C PRO A 86 3.86 6.77 -25.83
N LYS A 87 2.75 7.35 -25.38
CA LYS A 87 2.50 7.58 -23.95
C LYS A 87 2.18 6.27 -23.24
N PHE A 88 1.40 5.39 -23.87
CA PHE A 88 1.10 4.05 -23.38
C PHE A 88 2.38 3.22 -23.28
N GLU A 89 3.18 3.16 -24.34
CA GLU A 89 4.46 2.45 -24.36
C GLU A 89 5.42 2.99 -23.29
N LYS A 90 5.55 4.32 -23.17
CA LYS A 90 6.37 4.93 -22.11
C LYS A 90 5.90 4.51 -20.71
N ARG A 91 4.59 4.54 -20.45
CA ARG A 91 4.02 4.07 -19.17
C ARG A 91 4.27 2.58 -18.94
N MET A 92 4.15 1.78 -20.00
CA MET A 92 4.36 0.34 -19.91
C MET A 92 5.84 -0.03 -19.78
N LEU A 93 6.76 0.73 -20.40
CA LEU A 93 8.22 0.54 -20.26
C LEU A 93 8.75 1.04 -18.89
N ALA A 94 8.07 2.00 -18.27
CA ALA A 94 8.42 2.46 -16.92
C ALA A 94 8.08 1.43 -15.83
N ARG A 95 7.31 0.38 -16.17
CA ARG A 95 6.91 -0.68 -15.26
C ARG A 95 7.88 -1.85 -15.32
N PRO A 96 8.14 -2.55 -14.20
CA PRO A 96 8.97 -3.74 -14.23
C PRO A 96 8.47 -4.71 -15.29
N SER A 97 9.39 -5.15 -16.17
CA SER A 97 9.07 -6.17 -17.18
C SER A 97 8.88 -7.56 -16.55
N GLN A 98 9.24 -7.70 -15.28
CA GLN A 98 9.20 -8.95 -14.54
C GLN A 98 8.51 -8.73 -13.20
N PHE A 99 7.76 -9.70 -12.79
CA PHE A 99 7.01 -9.73 -11.54
C PHE A 99 7.25 -11.06 -10.86
N SER A 100 7.50 -11.04 -9.55
CA SER A 100 7.76 -12.26 -8.79
C SER A 100 7.00 -12.26 -7.47
N GLU A 101 6.63 -13.44 -7.02
CA GLU A 101 5.97 -13.69 -5.74
C GLU A 101 6.32 -15.09 -5.24
N ALA A 102 6.01 -15.38 -3.98
CA ALA A 102 6.07 -16.73 -3.45
C ALA A 102 4.82 -17.07 -2.67
N MET A 103 4.43 -18.34 -2.67
CA MET A 103 3.26 -18.85 -1.98
C MET A 103 3.55 -20.20 -1.34
N GLU A 104 2.99 -20.41 -0.13
CA GLU A 104 2.81 -21.74 0.45
C GLU A 104 1.34 -22.14 0.39
N PHE A 105 1.06 -23.32 -0.11
CA PHE A 105 -0.29 -23.87 -0.22
C PHE A 105 -0.29 -25.38 0.10
N ASN A 106 -1.46 -25.90 0.44
CA ASN A 106 -1.59 -27.34 0.65
C ASN A 106 -1.84 -28.08 -0.67
N THR A 107 -1.94 -29.41 -0.60
CA THR A 107 -2.13 -30.25 -1.79
C THR A 107 -3.49 -30.07 -2.48
N VAL A 108 -4.42 -29.30 -1.91
CA VAL A 108 -5.69 -28.91 -2.56
C VAL A 108 -5.67 -27.44 -3.02
N GLY A 109 -4.53 -26.76 -2.94
CA GLY A 109 -4.37 -25.39 -3.42
C GLY A 109 -4.74 -24.31 -2.41
N GLU A 110 -5.16 -24.64 -1.20
CA GLU A 110 -5.49 -23.63 -0.18
C GLU A 110 -4.22 -22.91 0.28
N PRO A 111 -4.16 -21.57 0.16
CA PRO A 111 -3.01 -20.80 0.59
C PRO A 111 -2.82 -20.89 2.09
N ARG A 112 -1.59 -21.14 2.52
CA ARG A 112 -1.17 -21.14 3.92
C ARG A 112 -0.42 -19.86 4.27
N HIS A 113 0.46 -19.44 3.38
CA HIS A 113 1.18 -18.17 3.44
C HIS A 113 1.39 -17.70 2.01
N SER A 114 1.07 -16.47 1.74
CA SER A 114 1.38 -15.82 0.48
C SER A 114 2.18 -14.55 0.73
N TRP A 115 3.16 -14.30 -0.13
CA TRP A 115 3.76 -13.01 -0.32
C TRP A 115 3.03 -12.43 -1.54
N GLU A 116 1.94 -11.75 -1.29
CA GLU A 116 1.32 -10.98 -2.33
C GLU A 116 2.07 -9.66 -2.45
N THR A 117 3.08 -9.63 -3.32
CA THR A 117 3.37 -8.37 -3.97
C THR A 117 2.12 -8.02 -4.74
N ALA A 118 1.59 -6.84 -4.50
CA ALA A 118 0.40 -6.40 -5.20
C ALA A 118 0.66 -6.52 -6.70
N ARG A 119 -0.10 -7.38 -7.33
CA ARG A 119 0.05 -7.69 -8.73
C ARG A 119 -0.25 -6.43 -9.51
N GLU A 120 0.64 -6.02 -10.38
CA GLU A 120 0.26 -5.19 -11.52
C GLU A 120 -0.67 -5.99 -12.40
N THR A 121 -1.94 -5.96 -12.05
CA THR A 121 -2.95 -6.54 -12.90
C THR A 121 -3.50 -5.42 -13.77
N PRO A 122 -3.41 -5.54 -15.11
CA PRO A 122 -4.09 -4.60 -15.99
C PRO A 122 -5.61 -4.60 -15.78
N SER A 123 -6.15 -5.50 -14.96
CA SER A 123 -7.57 -5.73 -14.81
C SER A 123 -7.99 -5.97 -13.35
N HIS A 124 -9.19 -5.52 -13.00
CA HIS A 124 -9.82 -5.79 -11.70
C HIS A 124 -10.21 -7.26 -11.51
N LEU A 125 -10.16 -8.08 -12.56
CA LEU A 125 -10.55 -9.49 -12.56
C LEU A 125 -9.37 -10.44 -12.34
N LEU A 126 -8.14 -9.98 -12.52
CA LEU A 126 -6.95 -10.83 -12.39
C LEU A 126 -6.66 -11.38 -10.97
N PRO A 127 -7.16 -10.82 -9.85
CA PRO A 127 -7.06 -11.51 -8.55
C PRO A 127 -7.73 -12.89 -8.53
N ALA A 128 -8.67 -13.15 -9.44
CA ALA A 128 -9.33 -14.45 -9.57
C ALA A 128 -8.59 -15.44 -10.49
N PHE A 129 -7.47 -15.01 -11.10
CA PHE A 129 -6.77 -15.78 -12.13
C PHE A 129 -5.41 -16.26 -11.61
N HIS A 130 -5.39 -17.45 -11.01
CA HIS A 130 -4.21 -18.03 -10.40
C HIS A 130 -3.75 -19.29 -11.12
N GLU A 131 -2.44 -19.52 -11.12
CA GLU A 131 -1.82 -20.75 -11.60
C GLU A 131 -2.10 -21.94 -10.66
N ILE A 132 -2.47 -21.64 -9.41
CA ILE A 132 -2.88 -22.60 -8.39
C ILE A 132 -4.27 -22.22 -7.90
N GLU A 133 -5.26 -23.05 -8.18
CA GLU A 133 -6.64 -22.86 -7.75
C GLU A 133 -6.98 -23.80 -6.58
N VAL A 134 -7.89 -23.36 -5.71
CA VAL A 134 -8.37 -24.18 -4.61
C VAL A 134 -9.28 -25.27 -5.16
N LEU A 135 -8.89 -26.53 -4.93
CA LEU A 135 -9.64 -27.70 -5.36
C LEU A 135 -10.64 -28.15 -4.29
N PRO A 136 -11.82 -28.66 -4.66
CA PRO A 136 -12.74 -29.21 -3.69
C PRO A 136 -12.13 -30.41 -2.94
N VAL A 137 -12.35 -30.48 -1.64
CA VAL A 137 -11.79 -31.54 -0.77
C VAL A 137 -12.35 -32.92 -1.12
N THR A 138 -13.56 -32.97 -1.65
CA THR A 138 -14.23 -34.21 -2.12
C THR A 138 -14.52 -34.08 -3.60
N ALA A 139 -14.47 -35.20 -4.34
CA ALA A 139 -14.84 -35.21 -5.74
C ALA A 139 -16.34 -34.82 -5.89
N PRO A 140 -16.64 -33.65 -6.48
CA PRO A 140 -18.01 -33.20 -6.64
C PRO A 140 -18.74 -34.05 -7.70
N LYS A 141 -20.06 -34.08 -7.64
CA LYS A 141 -20.89 -34.64 -8.73
C LYS A 141 -21.08 -33.58 -9.81
N VAL A 142 -21.25 -34.01 -11.05
CA VAL A 142 -21.57 -33.05 -12.14
C VAL A 142 -22.81 -32.23 -11.76
N GLY A 143 -22.68 -30.89 -11.86
CA GLY A 143 -23.69 -29.93 -11.43
C GLY A 143 -23.64 -29.56 -9.94
N GLU A 144 -22.79 -30.17 -9.14
CA GLU A 144 -22.59 -29.76 -7.75
C GLU A 144 -21.91 -28.38 -7.70
N ARG A 145 -22.43 -27.51 -6.82
CA ARG A 145 -21.98 -26.14 -6.65
C ARG A 145 -21.33 -25.92 -5.31
N TRP A 146 -20.32 -25.03 -5.29
CA TRP A 146 -19.72 -24.54 -4.05
C TRP A 146 -19.34 -23.05 -4.20
N HIS A 147 -19.34 -22.35 -3.10
CA HIS A 147 -18.94 -20.96 -3.03
C HIS A 147 -17.47 -20.86 -2.63
N ALA A 148 -16.66 -20.18 -3.42
CA ALA A 148 -15.30 -19.84 -3.00
C ALA A 148 -15.34 -18.53 -2.20
N MET A 149 -14.64 -18.50 -1.07
CA MET A 149 -14.39 -17.27 -0.31
C MET A 149 -13.33 -16.45 -1.03
N ASP A 150 -13.67 -15.90 -2.18
CA ASP A 150 -12.84 -14.98 -2.94
C ASP A 150 -13.39 -13.56 -2.91
N LEU A 151 -12.59 -12.60 -3.39
CA LEU A 151 -12.95 -11.17 -3.43
C LEU A 151 -14.11 -10.86 -4.40
N LEU A 152 -14.46 -11.80 -5.30
CA LEU A 152 -15.47 -11.61 -6.34
C LEU A 152 -16.79 -12.32 -6.05
N GLY A 153 -16.83 -13.17 -5.02
CA GLY A 153 -18.05 -13.94 -4.67
C GLY A 153 -18.47 -14.88 -5.80
N ILE A 154 -17.53 -15.69 -6.31
CA ILE A 154 -17.78 -16.61 -7.42
C ILE A 154 -18.38 -17.92 -6.92
N ASP A 155 -19.49 -18.33 -7.50
CA ASP A 155 -20.07 -19.65 -7.34
C ASP A 155 -19.50 -20.59 -8.39
N PHE A 156 -18.82 -21.64 -7.95
CA PHE A 156 -18.26 -22.68 -8.81
C PHE A 156 -19.21 -23.87 -8.97
N GLU A 157 -19.18 -24.46 -10.14
CA GLU A 157 -19.85 -25.72 -10.42
C GLU A 157 -18.94 -26.67 -11.19
N TRP A 158 -19.07 -27.94 -10.92
CA TRP A 158 -18.47 -28.98 -11.73
C TRP A 158 -19.22 -29.12 -13.05
N ALA A 159 -18.54 -28.79 -14.18
CA ALA A 159 -19.14 -28.80 -15.51
C ALA A 159 -18.92 -30.12 -16.29
N GLY A 160 -18.15 -31.07 -15.75
CA GLY A 160 -17.90 -32.38 -16.36
C GLY A 160 -16.49 -32.57 -16.92
N TRP A 161 -16.39 -33.41 -17.92
CA TRP A 161 -15.12 -33.83 -18.54
C TRP A 161 -14.92 -33.19 -19.90
N GLU A 162 -13.69 -32.80 -20.18
CA GLU A 162 -13.31 -32.24 -21.49
C GLU A 162 -11.85 -32.59 -21.81
N LYS A 163 -11.53 -32.82 -23.11
CA LYS A 163 -10.15 -32.99 -23.55
C LYS A 163 -9.49 -31.62 -23.85
N VAL A 164 -8.39 -31.35 -23.17
CA VAL A 164 -7.55 -30.17 -23.41
C VAL A 164 -6.16 -30.64 -23.83
N LEU A 165 -5.72 -30.25 -25.02
CA LEU A 165 -4.44 -30.67 -25.63
C LEU A 165 -4.23 -32.20 -25.60
N GLY A 166 -5.32 -32.95 -25.77
CA GLY A 166 -5.30 -34.42 -25.78
C GLY A 166 -5.40 -35.09 -24.40
N LYS A 167 -5.32 -34.35 -23.31
CA LYS A 167 -5.43 -34.84 -21.92
C LYS A 167 -6.87 -34.79 -21.44
N ASP A 168 -7.27 -35.77 -20.62
CA ASP A 168 -8.56 -35.77 -19.96
C ASP A 168 -8.54 -34.81 -18.76
N CYS A 169 -9.36 -33.77 -18.82
CA CYS A 169 -9.43 -32.74 -17.80
C CYS A 169 -10.83 -32.65 -17.18
N TYR A 170 -10.86 -32.35 -15.89
CA TYR A 170 -12.08 -31.89 -15.24
C TYR A 170 -12.28 -30.42 -15.56
N ARG A 171 -13.46 -30.05 -16.01
CA ARG A 171 -13.84 -28.65 -16.18
C ARG A 171 -14.62 -28.15 -14.97
N VAL A 172 -14.15 -27.07 -14.37
CA VAL A 172 -14.86 -26.33 -13.35
C VAL A 172 -15.24 -24.97 -13.94
N LYS A 173 -16.50 -24.56 -13.73
CA LYS A 173 -17.00 -23.27 -14.16
C LYS A 173 -17.40 -22.43 -12.96
N GLY A 174 -16.89 -21.22 -12.86
CA GLY A 174 -17.27 -20.23 -11.87
C GLY A 174 -18.07 -19.09 -12.51
N THR A 175 -19.03 -18.53 -11.77
CA THR A 175 -19.80 -17.38 -12.25
C THR A 175 -20.16 -16.48 -11.08
N THR A 176 -20.03 -15.16 -11.24
CA THR A 176 -20.52 -14.20 -10.25
C THR A 176 -22.05 -14.25 -10.15
N SER A 177 -22.59 -13.82 -9.01
CA SER A 177 -24.05 -13.87 -8.74
C SER A 177 -24.88 -13.07 -9.77
N ASP A 178 -24.31 -12.02 -10.36
CA ASP A 178 -24.94 -11.21 -11.42
C ASP A 178 -24.65 -11.72 -12.84
N GLY A 179 -23.85 -12.79 -12.96
CA GLY A 179 -23.46 -13.37 -14.25
C GLY A 179 -22.47 -12.53 -15.06
N SER A 180 -21.95 -11.44 -14.51
CA SER A 180 -21.07 -10.51 -15.22
C SER A 180 -19.69 -11.08 -15.52
N VAL A 181 -19.23 -12.04 -14.71
CA VAL A 181 -17.93 -12.70 -14.86
C VAL A 181 -18.11 -14.20 -14.88
N THR A 182 -17.46 -14.85 -15.84
CA THR A 182 -17.33 -16.31 -15.91
C THR A 182 -15.85 -16.68 -15.94
N ILE A 183 -15.48 -17.64 -15.10
CA ILE A 183 -14.16 -18.27 -15.11
C ILE A 183 -14.34 -19.76 -15.35
N SER A 184 -13.43 -20.38 -16.09
CA SER A 184 -13.37 -21.82 -16.24
C SER A 184 -11.93 -22.27 -16.07
N TYR A 185 -11.73 -23.36 -15.35
CA TYR A 185 -10.43 -24.00 -15.29
C TYR A 185 -10.53 -25.49 -15.57
N TRP A 186 -9.49 -26.04 -16.16
CA TRP A 186 -9.38 -27.43 -16.54
C TRP A 186 -8.23 -28.09 -15.80
N TRP A 187 -8.59 -29.02 -14.97
CA TRP A 187 -7.68 -29.80 -14.15
C TRP A 187 -7.32 -31.12 -14.85
N SER A 188 -6.04 -31.36 -15.12
CA SER A 188 -5.55 -32.61 -15.69
C SER A 188 -5.52 -33.73 -14.67
N LEU A 189 -6.10 -34.89 -15.03
CA LEU A 189 -6.01 -36.10 -14.23
C LEU A 189 -4.61 -36.73 -14.26
N GLU A 190 -3.95 -36.63 -15.40
CA GLU A 190 -2.64 -37.21 -15.62
C GLU A 190 -1.56 -36.43 -14.88
N ASP A 191 -1.52 -35.11 -15.12
CA ASP A 191 -0.48 -34.23 -14.56
C ASP A 191 -0.81 -33.75 -13.15
N LYS A 192 -2.08 -33.87 -12.72
CA LYS A 192 -2.61 -33.36 -11.45
C LYS A 192 -2.24 -31.89 -11.21
N THR A 193 -2.48 -31.09 -12.23
CA THR A 193 -2.28 -29.64 -12.23
C THR A 193 -3.28 -28.96 -13.15
N ILE A 194 -3.34 -27.63 -13.10
CA ILE A 194 -4.17 -26.84 -14.01
C ILE A 194 -3.54 -26.86 -15.41
N GLU A 195 -4.33 -27.26 -16.40
CA GLU A 195 -3.91 -27.22 -17.81
C GLU A 195 -4.29 -25.90 -18.48
N ARG A 196 -5.47 -25.37 -18.13
CA ARG A 196 -6.00 -24.15 -18.73
C ARG A 196 -6.89 -23.42 -17.74
N VAL A 197 -6.85 -22.08 -17.81
CA VAL A 197 -7.86 -21.21 -17.22
C VAL A 197 -8.35 -20.24 -18.30
N GLU A 198 -9.64 -19.99 -18.34
CA GLU A 198 -10.25 -18.96 -19.20
C GLU A 198 -11.16 -18.07 -18.36
N LEU A 199 -11.09 -16.78 -18.59
CA LEU A 199 -11.92 -15.77 -17.97
C LEU A 199 -12.59 -14.94 -19.06
N ASP A 200 -13.88 -14.67 -18.87
CA ASP A 200 -14.68 -13.75 -19.67
C ASP A 200 -15.53 -12.91 -18.71
N GLY A 201 -15.37 -11.60 -18.75
CA GLY A 201 -16.06 -10.74 -17.82
C GLY A 201 -16.39 -9.37 -18.39
N THR A 202 -17.56 -8.86 -18.01
CA THR A 202 -18.00 -7.50 -18.29
C THR A 202 -18.40 -6.83 -16.99
N TYR A 203 -17.82 -5.67 -16.71
CA TYR A 203 -18.11 -4.93 -15.50
C TYR A 203 -18.24 -3.43 -15.75
N PRO A 204 -19.06 -2.73 -14.94
CA PRO A 204 -19.26 -1.31 -15.10
C PRO A 204 -18.01 -0.53 -14.67
N VAL A 205 -17.72 0.54 -15.42
CA VAL A 205 -16.74 1.56 -15.05
C VAL A 205 -17.43 2.92 -15.11
N PRO A 206 -16.90 3.97 -14.48
CA PRO A 206 -17.51 5.30 -14.55
C PRO A 206 -17.75 5.75 -15.98
N GLY A 207 -19.04 5.92 -16.35
CA GLY A 207 -19.46 6.34 -17.68
C GLY A 207 -19.43 5.27 -18.77
N GLY A 208 -19.29 3.97 -18.43
CA GLY A 208 -19.26 2.92 -19.44
C GLY A 208 -19.11 1.50 -18.91
N THR A 209 -18.53 0.65 -19.74
CA THR A 209 -18.28 -0.76 -19.45
C THR A 209 -16.88 -1.18 -19.87
N THR A 210 -16.33 -2.17 -19.18
CA THR A 210 -15.12 -2.87 -19.59
C THR A 210 -15.45 -4.33 -19.80
N HIS A 211 -15.00 -4.88 -20.93
CA HIS A 211 -15.05 -6.31 -21.25
C HIS A 211 -13.62 -6.85 -21.27
N GLU A 212 -13.40 -7.95 -20.58
CA GLU A 212 -12.09 -8.60 -20.48
C GLU A 212 -12.18 -10.08 -20.79
N GLN A 213 -11.22 -10.54 -21.56
CA GLN A 213 -11.02 -11.96 -21.83
C GLN A 213 -9.56 -12.30 -21.55
N ALA A 214 -9.37 -13.39 -20.82
CA ALA A 214 -8.02 -13.87 -20.51
C ALA A 214 -7.96 -15.39 -20.66
N ARG A 215 -6.81 -15.88 -21.08
CA ARG A 215 -6.51 -17.31 -21.15
C ARG A 215 -5.12 -17.57 -20.61
N MET A 216 -5.03 -18.56 -19.72
CA MET A 216 -3.78 -19.15 -19.26
C MET A 216 -3.72 -20.61 -19.73
N GLN A 217 -2.58 -21.05 -20.21
CA GLN A 217 -2.37 -22.41 -20.74
C GLN A 217 -1.03 -22.95 -20.26
N LEU A 218 -1.01 -24.16 -19.68
CA LEU A 218 0.24 -24.86 -19.39
C LEU A 218 0.95 -25.23 -20.69
N GLU A 219 2.18 -24.76 -20.86
CA GLU A 219 3.01 -25.05 -22.04
C GLU A 219 4.00 -26.18 -21.79
N SER A 220 4.59 -26.19 -20.60
CA SER A 220 5.55 -27.22 -20.23
C SER A 220 5.61 -27.46 -18.73
N ARG A 221 6.01 -28.68 -18.36
CA ARG A 221 6.40 -29.08 -17.02
C ARG A 221 7.72 -29.82 -17.09
N THR A 222 8.75 -29.28 -16.42
CA THR A 222 10.05 -29.92 -16.25
C THR A 222 10.15 -30.40 -14.81
N ARG A 223 10.79 -31.53 -14.57
CA ARG A 223 11.02 -32.09 -13.23
C ARG A 223 12.52 -32.09 -12.89
N ASP A 224 12.81 -32.15 -11.61
CA ASP A 224 14.17 -32.30 -11.07
C ASP A 224 15.12 -31.14 -11.45
N GLU A 225 14.61 -29.93 -11.75
CA GLU A 225 15.46 -28.75 -11.91
C GLU A 225 16.03 -28.30 -10.55
N SER A 226 17.28 -27.87 -10.55
CA SER A 226 17.93 -27.42 -9.33
C SER A 226 17.69 -25.93 -9.06
N LEU A 227 17.82 -25.53 -7.80
CA LEU A 227 17.81 -24.12 -7.42
C LEU A 227 18.88 -23.31 -8.17
N SER A 228 20.06 -23.92 -8.41
CA SER A 228 21.14 -23.28 -9.16
C SER A 228 20.76 -23.01 -10.61
N ASP A 229 20.01 -23.93 -11.24
CA ASP A 229 19.50 -23.73 -12.60
C ASP A 229 18.54 -22.55 -12.67
N TRP A 230 17.65 -22.43 -11.67
CA TRP A 230 16.68 -21.33 -11.60
C TRP A 230 17.36 -19.99 -11.31
N LEU A 231 18.35 -19.94 -10.43
CA LEU A 231 19.09 -18.71 -10.13
C LEU A 231 19.97 -18.24 -11.29
N ALA A 232 20.40 -19.15 -12.16
CA ALA A 232 21.21 -18.82 -13.33
C ALA A 232 20.40 -18.12 -14.44
N LYS A 233 19.12 -18.45 -14.58
CA LYS A 233 18.25 -17.98 -15.68
C LYS A 233 17.50 -16.72 -15.28
N PRO A 234 17.52 -15.63 -16.05
CA PRO A 234 16.77 -14.39 -15.75
C PRO A 234 15.27 -14.60 -15.56
N GLU A 235 14.67 -15.50 -16.36
CA GLU A 235 13.23 -15.76 -16.38
C GLU A 235 12.70 -16.52 -15.16
N THR A 236 13.56 -17.11 -14.33
CA THR A 236 13.19 -17.89 -13.13
C THR A 236 13.83 -17.35 -11.86
N ARG A 237 14.86 -16.53 -11.99
CA ARG A 237 15.71 -16.06 -10.88
C ARG A 237 14.93 -15.38 -9.76
N LEU A 238 14.05 -14.45 -10.10
CA LEU A 238 13.29 -13.72 -9.09
C LEU A 238 12.33 -14.64 -8.33
N GLY A 239 11.60 -15.50 -9.03
CA GLY A 239 10.72 -16.49 -8.40
C GLY A 239 11.46 -17.45 -7.48
N ALA A 240 12.68 -17.87 -7.87
CA ALA A 240 13.54 -18.70 -7.02
C ALA A 240 14.00 -17.97 -5.74
N LEU A 241 14.36 -16.70 -5.85
CA LEU A 241 14.74 -15.86 -4.70
C LEU A 241 13.58 -15.62 -3.75
N GLU A 242 12.38 -15.37 -4.29
CA GLU A 242 11.15 -15.24 -3.49
C GLU A 242 10.82 -16.54 -2.74
N ALA A 243 10.90 -17.68 -3.40
CA ALA A 243 10.71 -18.97 -2.75
C ALA A 243 11.73 -19.22 -1.63
N LEU A 244 13.01 -18.84 -1.84
CA LEU A 244 14.03 -18.88 -0.80
C LEU A 244 13.73 -17.95 0.37
N LEU A 245 13.18 -16.80 0.11
CA LEU A 245 12.81 -15.83 1.14
C LEU A 245 11.64 -16.35 1.98
N LEU A 246 10.65 -16.98 1.36
CA LEU A 246 9.46 -17.52 2.02
C LEU A 246 9.77 -18.79 2.81
N SER A 247 10.38 -19.79 2.18
CA SER A 247 10.55 -21.12 2.76
C SER A 247 11.91 -21.30 3.43
N PRO A 248 11.98 -21.34 4.77
CA PRO A 248 13.24 -21.57 5.48
C PRO A 248 13.85 -22.95 5.24
N SER A 249 13.09 -23.90 4.77
CA SER A 249 13.53 -25.28 4.54
C SER A 249 14.35 -25.46 3.26
N VAL A 250 14.22 -24.56 2.30
CA VAL A 250 15.01 -24.61 1.06
C VAL A 250 16.44 -24.13 1.33
N ALA A 251 17.42 -24.99 1.12
CA ALA A 251 18.83 -24.65 1.37
C ALA A 251 19.35 -23.71 0.27
N GLY A 252 19.73 -22.49 0.64
CA GLY A 252 20.49 -21.56 -0.21
C GLY A 252 21.89 -21.36 0.34
N THR A 253 22.91 -21.60 -0.45
CA THR A 253 24.32 -21.40 -0.05
C THR A 253 24.89 -20.11 -0.57
N SER A 254 26.00 -19.62 0.04
CA SER A 254 26.71 -18.43 -0.43
C SER A 254 27.13 -18.55 -1.90
N GLU A 255 27.60 -19.75 -2.28
CA GLU A 255 28.05 -20.06 -3.64
C GLU A 255 26.95 -19.93 -4.68
N GLN A 256 25.69 -20.20 -4.30
CA GLN A 256 24.53 -20.06 -5.17
C GLN A 256 24.02 -18.62 -5.26
N LEU A 257 24.08 -17.86 -4.15
CA LEU A 257 23.53 -16.52 -4.06
C LEU A 257 24.47 -15.44 -4.61
N VAL A 258 25.78 -15.55 -4.36
CA VAL A 258 26.77 -14.52 -4.73
C VAL A 258 26.80 -14.22 -6.23
N PRO A 259 26.75 -15.20 -7.16
CA PRO A 259 26.71 -14.90 -8.59
C PRO A 259 25.51 -14.03 -9.00
N ALA A 260 24.38 -14.15 -8.30
CA ALA A 260 23.19 -13.37 -8.57
C ALA A 260 23.33 -11.89 -8.12
N LEU A 261 24.30 -11.54 -7.27
CA LEU A 261 24.61 -10.15 -6.91
C LEU A 261 25.32 -9.40 -8.04
N ASN A 262 25.99 -10.11 -8.95
CA ASN A 262 26.71 -9.52 -10.08
C ASN A 262 25.76 -9.09 -11.21
N THR A 263 24.72 -8.38 -10.89
CA THR A 263 23.71 -7.87 -11.82
C THR A 263 23.49 -6.39 -11.59
N ALA A 264 23.13 -5.65 -12.64
CA ALA A 264 22.69 -4.26 -12.52
C ALA A 264 21.19 -4.13 -12.12
N ASN A 265 20.48 -5.26 -11.99
CA ASN A 265 19.06 -5.25 -11.62
C ASN A 265 18.89 -5.11 -10.09
N PRO A 266 18.37 -3.97 -9.59
CA PRO A 266 18.21 -3.74 -8.15
C PRO A 266 17.19 -4.69 -7.49
N ASP A 267 16.18 -5.18 -8.21
CA ASP A 267 15.20 -6.13 -7.67
C ASP A 267 15.89 -7.44 -7.27
N VAL A 268 16.78 -7.95 -8.16
CA VAL A 268 17.59 -9.13 -7.85
C VAL A 268 18.52 -8.86 -6.69
N GLN A 269 19.21 -7.72 -6.66
CA GLN A 269 20.12 -7.36 -5.58
C GLN A 269 19.39 -7.29 -4.23
N ARG A 270 18.22 -6.64 -4.16
CA ARG A 270 17.40 -6.58 -2.95
C ARG A 270 17.04 -7.97 -2.43
N LEU A 271 16.51 -8.83 -3.32
CA LEU A 271 16.10 -10.20 -2.93
C LEU A 271 17.28 -11.05 -2.47
N VAL A 272 18.41 -11.03 -3.18
CA VAL A 272 19.61 -11.78 -2.76
C VAL A 272 20.09 -11.32 -1.40
N LEU A 273 20.19 -10.01 -1.15
CA LEU A 273 20.63 -9.46 0.14
C LEU A 273 19.63 -9.80 1.27
N ALA A 274 18.33 -9.73 1.00
CA ALA A 274 17.29 -10.12 1.95
C ALA A 274 17.35 -11.62 2.29
N VAL A 275 17.53 -12.48 1.30
CA VAL A 275 17.74 -13.93 1.49
C VAL A 275 19.01 -14.18 2.28
N ALA A 276 20.14 -13.55 1.92
CA ALA A 276 21.42 -13.67 2.61
C ALA A 276 21.28 -13.31 4.10
N ARG A 277 20.67 -12.17 4.40
CA ARG A 277 20.39 -11.72 5.77
C ARG A 277 19.51 -12.72 6.53
N ARG A 278 18.41 -13.18 5.94
CA ARG A 278 17.47 -14.11 6.58
C ARG A 278 18.09 -15.48 6.86
N ARG A 279 19.01 -15.91 6.00
CA ARG A 279 19.68 -17.21 6.09
C ARG A 279 20.97 -17.19 6.91
N GLY A 280 21.41 -16.02 7.35
CA GLY A 280 22.72 -15.86 7.99
C GLY A 280 23.89 -16.13 7.05
N VAL A 281 23.66 -16.01 5.74
CA VAL A 281 24.71 -16.11 4.71
C VAL A 281 25.36 -14.73 4.57
N HIS A 282 26.70 -14.69 4.61
CA HIS A 282 27.43 -13.44 4.46
C HIS A 282 28.12 -13.37 3.10
N PRO A 283 27.63 -12.56 2.14
CA PRO A 283 28.34 -12.31 0.89
C PRO A 283 29.70 -11.66 1.14
N PRO A 284 30.67 -11.76 0.21
CA PRO A 284 31.96 -11.11 0.37
C PRO A 284 31.84 -9.60 0.64
N ASP A 285 32.63 -9.08 1.58
CA ASP A 285 32.63 -7.66 1.96
C ASP A 285 32.85 -6.71 0.79
N SER A 286 33.60 -7.13 -0.24
CA SER A 286 33.78 -6.32 -1.46
C SER A 286 32.46 -6.04 -2.17
N ASN A 287 31.63 -7.08 -2.38
CA ASN A 287 30.31 -6.92 -2.99
C ASN A 287 29.37 -6.05 -2.13
N LEU A 288 29.41 -6.27 -0.80
CA LEU A 288 28.57 -5.51 0.12
C LEU A 288 28.95 -4.04 0.18
N LYS A 289 30.26 -3.69 0.12
CA LYS A 289 30.73 -2.29 0.11
C LYS A 289 30.28 -1.54 -1.16
N ASP A 290 30.35 -2.20 -2.31
CA ASP A 290 29.87 -1.62 -3.57
C ASP A 290 28.36 -1.35 -3.52
N LEU A 291 27.60 -2.32 -3.00
CA LEU A 291 26.14 -2.22 -2.87
C LEU A 291 25.68 -1.24 -1.77
N ALA A 292 26.46 -1.04 -0.71
CA ALA A 292 26.22 -0.03 0.30
C ALA A 292 26.35 1.41 -0.22
N GLY A 293 26.91 1.61 -1.41
CA GLY A 293 26.91 2.87 -2.16
C GLY A 293 25.77 3.00 -3.18
N SER A 294 24.84 2.04 -3.26
CA SER A 294 23.76 2.02 -4.24
C SER A 294 22.82 3.23 -4.08
N ALA A 295 22.34 3.75 -5.20
CA ALA A 295 21.27 4.74 -5.22
C ALA A 295 19.91 4.14 -4.79
N ASP A 296 19.74 2.83 -4.90
CA ASP A 296 18.59 2.10 -4.38
C ASP A 296 18.69 2.00 -2.85
N VAL A 297 17.75 2.62 -2.15
CA VAL A 297 17.79 2.77 -0.69
C VAL A 297 17.69 1.43 0.03
N GLU A 298 16.92 0.49 -0.50
CA GLU A 298 16.80 -0.86 0.08
C GLU A 298 18.08 -1.68 -0.12
N VAL A 299 18.68 -1.64 -1.31
CA VAL A 299 19.97 -2.31 -1.57
C VAL A 299 21.05 -1.78 -0.63
N ASN A 300 21.14 -0.43 -0.52
CA ASN A 300 22.08 0.24 0.38
C ASN A 300 21.87 -0.22 1.84
N ALA A 301 20.63 -0.15 2.33
CA ALA A 301 20.29 -0.52 3.70
C ALA A 301 20.59 -2.01 4.01
N LEU A 302 20.21 -2.91 3.10
CA LEU A 302 20.43 -4.35 3.26
C LEU A 302 21.94 -4.70 3.25
N ALA A 303 22.71 -4.08 2.35
CA ALA A 303 24.17 -4.29 2.29
C ALA A 303 24.86 -3.71 3.53
N GLY A 304 24.48 -2.52 3.98
CA GLY A 304 24.96 -1.90 5.21
C GLY A 304 24.67 -2.76 6.46
N ASP A 305 23.50 -3.36 6.53
CA ASP A 305 23.11 -4.26 7.61
C ASP A 305 23.97 -5.54 7.66
N LEU A 306 24.34 -6.08 6.52
CA LEU A 306 25.20 -7.26 6.44
C LEU A 306 26.65 -6.91 6.78
N LEU A 307 27.13 -5.72 6.42
CA LEU A 307 28.49 -5.24 6.79
C LEU A 307 28.64 -4.97 8.28
N ALA A 308 27.64 -4.44 8.93
CA ALA A 308 27.67 -4.04 10.34
C ALA A 308 26.45 -4.53 11.11
N PRO A 309 26.30 -5.83 11.35
CA PRO A 309 25.15 -6.38 12.07
C PRO A 309 25.06 -5.75 13.48
N GLY A 310 23.99 -5.01 13.75
CA GLY A 310 23.72 -4.38 15.04
C GLY A 310 24.17 -2.93 15.21
N ALA A 311 24.67 -2.26 14.15
CA ALA A 311 25.17 -0.88 14.23
C ALA A 311 24.10 0.21 14.46
N ALA A 312 22.83 -0.08 14.31
CA ALA A 312 21.74 0.88 14.53
C ALA A 312 21.13 0.75 15.93
N LYS A 313 21.77 1.35 16.92
CA LYS A 313 21.08 1.66 18.18
C LYS A 313 20.38 3.01 18.01
N SER A 314 19.04 3.01 17.99
CA SER A 314 18.26 4.23 18.17
C SER A 314 18.62 4.85 19.52
N THR A 315 18.76 6.17 19.57
CA THR A 315 18.86 6.90 20.84
C THR A 315 17.59 6.57 21.65
N PRO A 316 17.69 6.13 22.91
CA PRO A 316 16.50 5.81 23.69
C PRO A 316 15.60 7.04 23.77
N GLU A 317 14.38 6.95 23.28
CA GLU A 317 13.36 7.97 23.56
C GLU A 317 13.11 8.05 25.06
N LYS A 318 12.94 9.27 25.57
CA LYS A 318 12.67 9.52 26.98
C LYS A 318 11.36 8.89 27.47
N CYS A 319 10.41 8.68 26.55
CA CYS A 319 9.18 7.91 26.73
C CYS A 319 9.09 6.87 25.60
N PRO A 320 9.72 5.71 25.74
CA PRO A 320 9.70 4.71 24.67
C PRO A 320 8.27 4.22 24.44
N LEU A 321 7.87 4.21 23.17
CA LEU A 321 6.66 3.51 22.75
C LEU A 321 6.78 2.02 23.11
N PRO A 322 5.70 1.35 23.53
CA PRO A 322 5.72 -0.10 23.64
C PRO A 322 6.12 -0.66 22.27
N VAL A 323 7.28 -1.32 22.24
CA VAL A 323 7.69 -2.08 21.06
C VAL A 323 6.61 -3.14 20.84
N PRO A 324 6.07 -3.30 19.60
CA PRO A 324 5.10 -4.34 19.33
C PRO A 324 5.57 -5.68 19.90
N ALA A 325 4.70 -6.37 20.62
CA ALA A 325 4.99 -7.70 21.16
C ALA A 325 5.50 -8.55 20.00
N LYS A 326 6.73 -9.10 20.11
CA LYS A 326 7.51 -9.78 19.07
C LYS A 326 6.65 -10.21 17.89
N PRO A 327 6.68 -9.49 16.78
CA PRO A 327 5.90 -9.88 15.61
C PRO A 327 6.35 -11.27 15.16
N SER A 328 5.42 -12.05 14.64
CA SER A 328 5.74 -13.16 13.74
C SER A 328 6.81 -12.70 12.76
N PRO A 329 7.73 -13.56 12.28
CA PRO A 329 8.78 -13.11 11.39
C PRO A 329 8.19 -12.20 10.31
N PRO A 330 8.77 -11.01 10.08
CA PRO A 330 8.13 -9.98 9.26
C PRO A 330 7.82 -10.56 7.89
N LYS A 331 6.58 -10.42 7.47
CA LYS A 331 6.16 -10.67 6.10
C LYS A 331 6.56 -9.44 5.29
N PHE A 332 7.17 -9.63 4.13
CA PHE A 332 7.60 -8.55 3.24
C PHE A 332 6.70 -8.50 2.00
N GLY A 333 6.76 -7.43 1.25
CA GLY A 333 5.91 -7.22 0.10
C GLY A 333 4.61 -6.48 0.44
N THR A 334 3.66 -6.43 -0.48
CA THR A 334 2.37 -5.77 -0.27
C THR A 334 1.33 -6.80 0.14
N LEU A 335 0.86 -6.70 1.37
CA LEU A 335 -0.01 -7.67 2.02
C LEU A 335 -1.37 -7.05 2.32
N PHE A 336 -2.42 -7.85 2.16
CA PHE A 336 -3.74 -7.47 2.61
C PHE A 336 -3.86 -7.67 4.12
N HIS A 337 -4.38 -6.65 4.81
CA HIS A 337 -4.61 -6.62 6.24
C HIS A 337 -6.08 -6.29 6.53
N VAL A 338 -6.54 -6.71 7.69
CA VAL A 338 -7.87 -6.39 8.18
C VAL A 338 -7.76 -5.75 9.56
N ALA A 339 -8.14 -4.48 9.66
CA ALA A 339 -8.22 -3.76 10.92
C ALA A 339 -9.60 -3.93 11.56
N LEU A 340 -9.63 -4.12 12.86
CA LEU A 340 -10.87 -4.15 13.63
C LEU A 340 -11.23 -2.72 14.07
N PRO A 341 -12.45 -2.24 13.78
CA PRO A 341 -12.91 -0.95 14.26
C PRO A 341 -13.09 -0.97 15.79
N GLU A 342 -12.87 0.17 16.46
CA GLU A 342 -13.12 0.29 17.90
C GLU A 342 -14.61 0.18 18.27
N LYS A 343 -15.48 0.63 17.38
CA LYS A 343 -16.93 0.52 17.50
C LYS A 343 -17.42 -0.68 16.69
N PRO A 344 -18.51 -1.37 17.09
CA PRO A 344 -19.10 -2.41 16.26
C PRO A 344 -19.36 -1.92 14.83
N GLY A 345 -18.75 -2.58 13.85
CA GLY A 345 -18.82 -2.21 12.44
C GLY A 345 -18.15 -3.27 11.57
N PRO A 346 -18.21 -3.11 10.23
CA PRO A 346 -17.57 -4.02 9.32
C PRO A 346 -16.05 -3.97 9.48
N GLU A 347 -15.39 -5.08 9.20
CA GLU A 347 -13.94 -5.17 9.07
C GLU A 347 -13.43 -4.18 8.02
N ILE A 348 -12.22 -3.65 8.26
CA ILE A 348 -11.62 -2.61 7.41
C ILE A 348 -10.40 -3.22 6.71
N GLY A 349 -10.59 -3.56 5.44
CA GLY A 349 -9.49 -4.04 4.60
C GLY A 349 -8.55 -2.90 4.16
N TYR A 350 -7.25 -3.19 4.11
CA TYR A 350 -6.24 -2.30 3.55
C TYR A 350 -5.03 -3.12 3.07
N PHE A 351 -4.24 -2.57 2.14
CA PHE A 351 -2.95 -3.15 1.82
C PHE A 351 -1.83 -2.40 2.55
N LEU A 352 -0.83 -3.14 2.99
CA LEU A 352 0.39 -2.60 3.56
C LEU A 352 1.60 -3.19 2.86
N ARG A 353 2.42 -2.35 2.23
CA ARG A 353 3.73 -2.74 1.74
C ARG A 353 4.75 -2.68 2.88
N VAL A 354 5.47 -3.78 3.05
CA VAL A 354 6.60 -3.87 3.99
C VAL A 354 7.88 -4.06 3.17
N PRO A 355 8.83 -3.11 3.21
CA PRO A 355 10.07 -3.21 2.44
C PRO A 355 10.95 -4.35 2.94
N LEU A 356 11.75 -4.94 2.06
CA LEU A 356 12.70 -6.02 2.41
C LEU A 356 13.75 -5.56 3.43
N SER A 357 14.04 -4.27 3.48
CA SER A 357 14.95 -3.64 4.44
C SER A 357 14.34 -3.44 5.84
N TYR A 358 13.02 -3.60 6.02
CA TYR A 358 12.36 -3.39 7.30
C TYR A 358 12.96 -4.25 8.42
N ARG A 359 13.09 -3.64 9.60
CA ARG A 359 13.49 -4.30 10.85
C ARG A 359 12.61 -3.83 12.00
N PRO A 360 12.06 -4.75 12.81
CA PRO A 360 11.27 -4.37 13.98
C PRO A 360 12.04 -3.50 15.00
N GLU A 361 13.37 -3.65 15.04
CA GLU A 361 14.25 -2.92 15.97
C GLU A 361 14.53 -1.48 15.54
N ARG A 362 14.22 -1.11 14.28
CA ARG A 362 14.41 0.23 13.73
C ARG A 362 13.10 0.84 13.28
N PRO A 363 12.74 2.04 13.78
CA PRO A 363 11.56 2.74 13.29
C PRO A 363 11.66 3.04 11.78
N ALA A 364 10.65 2.65 11.02
CA ALA A 364 10.57 2.86 9.57
C ALA A 364 9.63 4.02 9.23
N PRO A 365 9.91 4.80 8.17
CA PRO A 365 8.97 5.81 7.68
C PRO A 365 7.69 5.16 7.12
N LEU A 366 6.56 5.86 7.24
CA LEU A 366 5.27 5.41 6.71
C LEU A 366 4.71 6.42 5.71
N LEU A 367 4.36 5.96 4.52
CA LEU A 367 3.58 6.72 3.56
C LEU A 367 2.14 6.18 3.54
N VAL A 368 1.17 7.03 3.83
CA VAL A 368 -0.25 6.76 3.57
C VAL A 368 -0.56 7.25 2.17
N TYR A 369 -0.96 6.37 1.26
CA TYR A 369 -1.23 6.72 -0.12
C TYR A 369 -2.68 6.48 -0.50
N LEU A 370 -3.40 7.56 -0.80
CA LEU A 370 -4.82 7.58 -1.09
C LEU A 370 -5.07 7.53 -2.60
N SER A 371 -5.83 6.54 -3.05
CA SER A 371 -6.19 6.38 -4.45
C SER A 371 -7.26 7.40 -4.90
N GLY A 372 -7.33 7.60 -6.21
CA GLY A 372 -8.41 8.34 -6.87
C GLY A 372 -9.72 7.57 -6.95
N GLY A 373 -10.70 8.10 -7.71
CA GLY A 373 -11.99 7.46 -7.94
C GLY A 373 -12.72 7.11 -6.64
N PRO A 374 -13.25 5.90 -6.48
CA PRO A 374 -13.98 5.47 -5.27
C PRO A 374 -13.07 5.10 -4.09
N GLY A 375 -11.77 5.40 -4.16
CA GLY A 375 -10.83 5.17 -3.07
C GLY A 375 -10.54 3.68 -2.81
N LEU A 376 -10.34 2.90 -3.87
CA LEU A 376 -10.00 1.48 -3.74
C LEU A 376 -8.52 1.30 -3.36
N ALA A 377 -8.26 0.46 -2.37
CA ALA A 377 -6.89 0.19 -1.90
C ALA A 377 -6.00 -0.38 -3.02
N LEU A 378 -6.54 -1.27 -3.85
CA LEU A 378 -5.82 -1.87 -4.97
C LEU A 378 -5.41 -0.85 -6.04
N ASP A 379 -6.24 0.17 -6.29
CA ASP A 379 -5.87 1.27 -7.21
C ASP A 379 -4.69 2.08 -6.66
N GLY A 380 -4.63 2.25 -5.34
CA GLY A 380 -3.47 2.86 -4.67
C GLY A 380 -2.21 2.06 -4.92
N VAL A 381 -2.27 0.75 -4.75
CA VAL A 381 -1.16 -0.16 -5.03
C VAL A 381 -0.71 -0.05 -6.50
N ASN A 382 -1.64 -0.17 -7.45
CA ASN A 382 -1.35 -0.15 -8.88
C ASN A 382 -0.74 1.17 -9.38
N THR A 383 -0.98 2.28 -8.67
CA THR A 383 -0.50 3.61 -9.05
C THR A 383 0.72 4.08 -8.27
N ALA A 384 1.27 3.24 -7.38
CA ALA A 384 2.41 3.62 -6.54
C ALA A 384 3.50 2.56 -6.42
N ASN A 385 3.16 1.27 -6.51
CA ASN A 385 4.03 0.18 -6.06
C ASN A 385 5.40 0.16 -6.77
N ASP A 386 5.43 0.46 -8.06
CA ASP A 386 6.67 0.44 -8.86
C ASP A 386 7.70 1.48 -8.42
N VAL A 387 7.22 2.68 -8.09
CA VAL A 387 8.12 3.79 -7.66
C VAL A 387 8.53 3.68 -6.21
N ILE A 388 7.69 3.00 -5.42
CA ILE A 388 7.97 2.73 -4.00
C ILE A 388 8.97 1.58 -3.85
N ALA A 389 9.05 0.67 -4.83
CA ALA A 389 10.07 -0.37 -4.83
C ALA A 389 11.47 0.25 -4.73
N GLY A 390 12.32 -0.28 -3.85
CA GLY A 390 13.64 0.28 -3.57
C GLY A 390 13.69 1.42 -2.57
N THR A 391 12.55 1.77 -1.94
CA THR A 391 12.51 2.70 -0.82
C THR A 391 12.37 1.96 0.52
N ASP A 392 12.75 2.62 1.63
CA ASP A 392 12.58 2.09 2.98
C ASP A 392 11.19 2.35 3.60
N TYR A 393 10.24 2.88 2.82
CA TYR A 393 8.90 3.19 3.30
C TYR A 393 8.06 1.93 3.56
N LEU A 394 7.43 1.87 4.73
CA LEU A 394 6.14 1.20 4.85
C LEU A 394 5.12 2.02 4.06
N VAL A 395 4.26 1.37 3.28
CA VAL A 395 3.21 2.10 2.54
C VAL A 395 1.85 1.51 2.85
N LEU A 396 0.98 2.34 3.42
CA LEU A 396 -0.40 2.01 3.73
C LEU A 396 -1.31 2.45 2.58
N TYR A 397 -2.02 1.51 1.98
CA TYR A 397 -3.04 1.73 0.95
C TYR A 397 -4.42 1.44 1.55
N PRO A 398 -5.09 2.43 2.12
CA PRO A 398 -6.38 2.21 2.77
C PRO A 398 -7.53 2.09 1.76
N GLN A 399 -8.60 1.41 2.20
CA GLN A 399 -9.84 1.24 1.45
C GLN A 399 -10.86 2.28 1.90
N ALA A 400 -11.24 3.23 1.05
CA ALA A 400 -12.34 4.14 1.33
C ALA A 400 -13.69 3.51 0.98
N GLY A 401 -13.82 3.02 -0.25
CA GLY A 401 -15.09 2.57 -0.83
C GLY A 401 -16.08 3.72 -1.07
N ASP A 402 -15.63 4.97 -0.95
CA ASP A 402 -16.39 6.22 -1.13
C ASP A 402 -15.41 7.41 -1.26
N TYR A 403 -15.92 8.63 -1.13
CA TYR A 403 -15.09 9.84 -1.09
C TYR A 403 -14.33 9.98 0.22
N TRP A 404 -13.05 10.39 0.13
CA TRP A 404 -12.15 10.49 1.28
C TRP A 404 -12.55 11.55 2.32
N TRP A 405 -13.35 12.55 1.96
CA TRP A 405 -13.79 13.62 2.85
C TRP A 405 -15.10 13.33 3.61
N LYS A 406 -15.35 12.06 3.89
CA LYS A 406 -16.44 11.61 4.75
C LYS A 406 -15.93 11.20 6.12
N PRO A 407 -16.60 11.58 7.22
CA PRO A 407 -16.17 11.24 8.59
C PRO A 407 -15.98 9.74 8.81
N GLU A 408 -16.87 8.89 8.29
CA GLU A 408 -16.79 7.44 8.38
C GLU A 408 -15.58 6.86 7.64
N VAL A 409 -15.12 7.50 6.58
CA VAL A 409 -13.89 7.11 5.86
C VAL A 409 -12.66 7.53 6.65
N ALA A 410 -12.71 8.67 7.33
CA ALA A 410 -11.65 9.08 8.25
C ALA A 410 -11.51 8.09 9.43
N GLU A 411 -12.62 7.60 10.01
CA GLU A 411 -12.59 6.56 11.05
C GLU A 411 -11.95 5.25 10.54
N ARG A 412 -12.22 4.86 9.29
CA ARG A 412 -11.56 3.68 8.66
C ARG A 412 -10.06 3.87 8.52
N LEU A 413 -9.62 5.04 8.02
CA LEU A 413 -8.19 5.34 7.93
C LEU A 413 -7.53 5.34 9.31
N ASP A 414 -8.18 5.91 10.32
CA ASP A 414 -7.67 5.91 11.69
C ASP A 414 -7.50 4.48 12.24
N ALA A 415 -8.46 3.59 11.98
CA ALA A 415 -8.36 2.18 12.38
C ALA A 415 -7.18 1.48 11.67
N ALA A 416 -7.00 1.66 10.36
CA ALA A 416 -5.89 1.09 9.61
C ALA A 416 -4.53 1.64 10.09
N LEU A 417 -4.45 2.93 10.41
CA LEU A 417 -3.24 3.54 11.01
C LEU A 417 -2.92 2.94 12.38
N ARG A 418 -3.92 2.81 13.26
CA ARG A 418 -3.72 2.20 14.59
C ARG A 418 -3.24 0.76 14.48
N ASP A 419 -3.82 -0.02 13.56
CA ASP A 419 -3.42 -1.39 13.29
C ASP A 419 -1.97 -1.46 12.82
N THR A 420 -1.61 -0.66 11.82
CA THR A 420 -0.23 -0.52 11.34
C THR A 420 0.73 -0.15 12.46
N PHE A 421 0.35 0.79 13.31
CA PHE A 421 1.17 1.24 14.44
C PHE A 421 1.32 0.22 15.55
N ARG A 422 0.36 -0.68 15.70
CA ARG A 422 0.41 -1.79 16.66
C ARG A 422 1.34 -2.89 16.19
N GLU A 423 1.35 -3.17 14.89
CA GLU A 423 2.06 -4.30 14.33
C GLU A 423 3.48 -3.98 13.85
N PHE A 424 3.73 -2.73 13.48
CA PHE A 424 5.01 -2.30 12.90
C PHE A 424 5.64 -1.16 13.70
N ASN A 425 6.98 -1.21 13.82
CA ASN A 425 7.75 -0.13 14.42
C ASN A 425 7.87 1.03 13.42
N VAL A 426 6.91 1.94 13.47
CA VAL A 426 6.82 3.12 12.60
C VAL A 426 7.50 4.31 13.25
N ASP A 427 8.34 5.02 12.50
CA ASP A 427 8.87 6.33 12.90
C ASP A 427 7.75 7.38 12.86
N ARG A 428 7.28 7.76 14.03
CA ARG A 428 6.15 8.71 14.18
C ARG A 428 6.48 10.11 13.69
N ASP A 429 7.75 10.45 13.57
CA ASP A 429 8.19 11.73 13.03
C ASP A 429 8.34 11.71 11.50
N ARG A 430 8.21 10.53 10.88
CA ARG A 430 8.26 10.35 9.42
C ARG A 430 7.03 9.60 8.89
N VAL A 431 5.84 10.08 9.28
CA VAL A 431 4.56 9.63 8.71
C VAL A 431 4.09 10.68 7.71
N TYR A 432 3.80 10.25 6.50
CA TYR A 432 3.43 11.12 5.38
C TYR A 432 2.07 10.70 4.83
N ILE A 433 1.38 11.65 4.19
CA ILE A 433 0.16 11.36 3.45
C ILE A 433 0.25 11.96 2.05
N ALA A 434 -0.12 11.17 1.05
CA ALA A 434 -0.19 11.61 -0.33
C ALA A 434 -1.38 10.94 -1.02
N GLY A 435 -1.85 11.50 -2.12
CA GLY A 435 -2.89 10.89 -2.93
C GLY A 435 -3.15 11.66 -4.21
N PHE A 436 -3.89 11.06 -5.14
CA PHE A 436 -4.20 11.66 -6.42
C PHE A 436 -5.71 11.79 -6.65
N SER A 437 -6.13 12.83 -7.40
CA SER A 437 -7.55 13.06 -7.73
C SER A 437 -8.42 13.15 -6.45
N ASN A 438 -9.43 12.29 -6.30
CA ASN A 438 -10.18 12.10 -5.06
C ASN A 438 -9.24 11.89 -3.85
N GLY A 439 -8.21 11.03 -3.99
CA GLY A 439 -7.20 10.82 -2.95
C GLY A 439 -6.34 12.05 -2.68
N GLY A 440 -6.08 12.90 -3.68
CA GLY A 440 -5.38 14.18 -3.50
C GLY A 440 -6.18 15.17 -2.65
N THR A 441 -7.49 15.23 -2.87
CA THR A 441 -8.44 15.97 -2.01
C THR A 441 -8.48 15.36 -0.62
N GLY A 442 -8.56 14.03 -0.55
CA GLY A 442 -8.56 13.27 0.70
C GLY A 442 -7.31 13.45 1.54
N ALA A 443 -6.13 13.53 0.91
CA ALA A 443 -4.87 13.77 1.61
C ALA A 443 -4.88 15.13 2.33
N LEU A 444 -5.47 16.16 1.73
CA LEU A 444 -5.69 17.45 2.40
C LEU A 444 -6.68 17.32 3.55
N TYR A 445 -7.85 16.74 3.31
CA TYR A 445 -8.88 16.56 4.32
C TYR A 445 -8.39 15.79 5.54
N MET A 446 -7.74 14.65 5.35
CA MET A 446 -7.19 13.86 6.46
C MET A 446 -6.06 14.59 7.20
N ALA A 447 -5.25 15.36 6.47
CA ALA A 447 -4.21 16.20 7.08
C ALA A 447 -4.80 17.37 7.89
N GLU A 448 -5.95 17.92 7.50
CA GLU A 448 -6.68 18.94 8.26
C GLU A 448 -7.26 18.39 9.56
N LEU A 449 -7.75 17.14 9.53
CA LEU A 449 -8.27 16.47 10.73
C LEU A 449 -7.15 16.14 11.73
N TRP A 450 -5.97 15.72 11.25
CA TRP A 450 -4.87 15.24 12.08
C TRP A 450 -3.49 15.78 11.67
N PRO A 451 -3.29 17.10 11.58
CA PRO A 451 -2.02 17.64 11.10
C PRO A 451 -0.84 17.26 11.99
N GLN A 452 -1.09 16.96 13.27
CA GLN A 452 -0.09 16.50 14.23
C GLN A 452 0.43 15.09 13.94
N ARG A 453 -0.24 14.30 13.10
CA ARG A 453 0.19 12.92 12.78
C ARG A 453 1.18 12.86 11.63
N PHE A 454 1.19 13.89 10.78
CA PHE A 454 1.95 13.87 9.53
C PHE A 454 3.15 14.80 9.56
N ALA A 455 4.24 14.36 8.92
CA ALA A 455 5.43 15.16 8.67
C ALA A 455 5.28 16.06 7.45
N ALA A 456 4.52 15.62 6.46
CA ALA A 456 4.16 16.37 5.26
C ALA A 456 2.93 15.75 4.58
N ALA A 457 2.25 16.54 3.73
CA ALA A 457 1.19 16.06 2.86
C ALA A 457 1.44 16.47 1.39
N VAL A 458 1.01 15.61 0.46
CA VAL A 458 1.11 15.85 -0.99
C VAL A 458 -0.24 15.62 -1.64
N SER A 459 -0.70 16.63 -2.38
CA SER A 459 -1.94 16.57 -3.15
C SER A 459 -1.62 16.57 -4.65
N LEU A 460 -1.88 15.43 -5.31
CA LEU A 460 -1.75 15.29 -6.76
C LEU A 460 -3.13 15.51 -7.37
N MET A 461 -3.31 16.61 -8.10
CA MET A 461 -4.57 16.98 -8.79
C MET A 461 -5.81 16.94 -7.88
N GLY A 462 -5.66 17.36 -6.62
CA GLY A 462 -6.78 17.44 -5.67
C GLY A 462 -7.58 18.74 -5.82
N ALA A 463 -8.85 18.70 -5.38
CA ALA A 463 -9.77 19.83 -5.49
C ALA A 463 -9.55 20.91 -4.41
N GLY A 464 -9.07 20.56 -3.21
CA GLY A 464 -8.73 21.51 -2.16
C GLY A 464 -9.80 22.59 -1.90
N GLN A 465 -9.43 23.86 -2.14
CA GLN A 465 -10.29 25.04 -1.96
C GLN A 465 -11.62 24.97 -2.74
N CYS A 466 -11.69 24.18 -3.80
CA CYS A 466 -12.91 24.01 -4.59
C CYS A 466 -13.94 23.06 -3.95
N MET A 467 -13.58 22.42 -2.82
CA MET A 467 -14.47 21.53 -2.07
C MET A 467 -14.87 22.16 -0.74
N ASP A 468 -16.16 22.22 -0.47
CA ASP A 468 -16.70 22.87 0.73
C ASP A 468 -16.24 22.19 2.02
N GLU A 469 -16.11 20.87 1.99
CA GLU A 469 -15.66 20.05 3.12
C GLU A 469 -14.19 20.29 3.49
N VAL A 470 -13.36 20.65 2.51
CA VAL A 470 -11.92 20.91 2.70
C VAL A 470 -11.67 22.37 3.03
N LYS A 471 -12.25 23.31 2.27
CA LYS A 471 -11.92 24.74 2.36
C LYS A 471 -12.10 25.34 3.76
N GLN A 472 -13.02 24.77 4.57
CA GLN A 472 -13.29 25.28 5.92
C GLN A 472 -12.15 25.03 6.91
N MET A 473 -11.35 23.98 6.69
CA MET A 473 -10.31 23.56 7.63
C MET A 473 -8.89 23.85 7.15
N LEU A 474 -8.70 24.48 5.99
CA LEU A 474 -7.38 24.82 5.45
C LEU A 474 -6.44 25.54 6.45
N PRO A 475 -6.91 26.39 7.40
CA PRO A 475 -6.06 26.97 8.43
C PRO A 475 -5.36 25.95 9.33
N ASN A 476 -5.92 24.74 9.49
CA ASN A 476 -5.32 23.66 10.28
C ASN A 476 -3.97 23.21 9.70
N LEU A 477 -3.75 23.40 8.40
CA LEU A 477 -2.54 23.01 7.68
C LEU A 477 -1.37 23.98 7.85
N ALA A 478 -1.51 25.09 8.56
CA ALA A 478 -0.50 26.13 8.67
C ALA A 478 0.88 25.67 9.21
N ASN A 479 0.91 24.54 9.92
CA ASN A 479 2.17 23.98 10.45
C ASN A 479 2.72 22.79 9.65
N LEU A 480 1.96 22.30 8.67
CA LEU A 480 2.30 21.12 7.89
C LEU A 480 3.01 21.51 6.59
N PRO A 481 4.19 20.93 6.26
CA PRO A 481 4.79 21.05 4.93
C PRO A 481 3.87 20.45 3.85
N LEU A 482 3.60 21.20 2.79
CA LEU A 482 2.65 20.83 1.74
C LEU A 482 3.27 20.94 0.35
N LEU A 483 3.00 19.94 -0.51
CA LEU A 483 3.29 19.98 -1.93
C LEU A 483 1.98 19.73 -2.71
N PHE A 484 1.72 20.59 -3.67
CA PHE A 484 0.69 20.44 -4.69
C PHE A 484 1.35 20.13 -6.03
N VAL A 485 0.88 19.12 -6.74
CA VAL A 485 1.28 18.82 -8.12
C VAL A 485 0.03 18.75 -8.97
N HIS A 486 -0.03 19.53 -10.05
CA HIS A 486 -1.24 19.61 -10.89
C HIS A 486 -0.88 19.74 -12.36
N GLY A 487 -1.66 19.10 -13.24
CA GLY A 487 -1.54 19.26 -14.68
C GLY A 487 -2.19 20.54 -15.16
N GLU A 488 -1.53 21.33 -16.01
CA GLU A 488 -2.11 22.58 -16.54
C GLU A 488 -3.28 22.34 -17.51
N LYS A 489 -3.36 21.13 -18.06
CA LYS A 489 -4.42 20.71 -18.99
C LYS A 489 -5.50 19.86 -18.31
N ASP A 490 -5.50 19.80 -16.98
CA ASP A 490 -6.47 18.99 -16.23
C ASP A 490 -7.92 19.45 -16.52
N GLY A 491 -8.65 18.61 -17.26
CA GLY A 491 -10.04 18.85 -17.64
C GLY A 491 -11.07 18.33 -16.66
N ARG A 492 -10.66 17.66 -15.56
CA ARG A 492 -11.57 17.11 -14.53
C ARG A 492 -11.61 17.96 -13.28
N ILE A 493 -10.44 18.35 -12.76
CA ILE A 493 -10.31 19.25 -11.62
C ILE A 493 -9.47 20.43 -12.09
N ALA A 494 -10.08 21.63 -12.05
CA ALA A 494 -9.44 22.83 -12.53
C ALA A 494 -8.10 23.09 -11.79
N PRO A 495 -7.00 23.37 -12.50
CA PRO A 495 -5.69 23.66 -11.89
C PRO A 495 -5.73 24.84 -10.90
N GLU A 496 -6.68 25.75 -11.08
CA GLU A 496 -6.95 26.89 -10.22
C GLU A 496 -7.31 26.46 -8.79
N CYS A 497 -7.88 25.27 -8.61
CA CYS A 497 -8.20 24.72 -7.28
C CYS A 497 -6.92 24.54 -6.44
N SER A 498 -5.85 23.98 -7.00
CA SER A 498 -4.55 23.85 -6.31
C SER A 498 -3.87 25.20 -6.10
N ARG A 499 -3.98 26.14 -7.06
CA ARG A 499 -3.46 27.51 -6.93
C ARG A 499 -4.14 28.22 -5.75
N ALA A 500 -5.48 28.25 -5.74
CA ALA A 500 -6.25 28.89 -4.69
C ALA A 500 -6.03 28.23 -3.31
N THR A 501 -5.91 26.91 -3.26
CA THR A 501 -5.60 26.17 -2.01
C THR A 501 -4.25 26.61 -1.45
N ARG A 502 -3.18 26.60 -2.29
CA ARG A 502 -1.86 27.07 -1.92
C ARG A 502 -1.89 28.50 -1.40
N ASP A 503 -2.58 29.41 -2.08
CA ASP A 503 -2.66 30.83 -1.75
C ASP A 503 -3.40 31.06 -0.43
N THR A 504 -4.55 30.41 -0.24
CA THR A 504 -5.31 30.46 1.02
C THR A 504 -4.48 29.99 2.22
N ILE A 505 -3.70 28.91 2.07
CA ILE A 505 -2.81 28.44 3.15
C ILE A 505 -1.66 29.44 3.35
N ALA A 506 -1.09 30.01 2.30
CA ALA A 506 0.00 30.99 2.40
C ALA A 506 -0.42 32.26 3.17
N GLU A 507 -1.68 32.70 3.06
CA GLU A 507 -2.25 33.82 3.80
C GLU A 507 -2.31 33.56 5.32
N GLN A 508 -2.33 32.30 5.75
CA GLN A 508 -2.29 31.91 7.17
C GLN A 508 -0.92 32.08 7.82
N ARG A 509 0.08 32.58 7.09
CA ARG A 509 1.48 32.69 7.54
C ARG A 509 2.01 31.35 8.03
N PRO A 510 2.04 30.34 7.16
CA PRO A 510 2.40 28.99 7.53
C PRO A 510 3.86 28.93 8.01
N ARG A 511 4.18 27.91 8.82
CA ARG A 511 5.55 27.63 9.27
C ARG A 511 6.48 27.34 8.09
N VAL A 512 5.98 26.59 7.12
CA VAL A 512 6.67 26.29 5.85
C VAL A 512 5.75 26.70 4.71
N ALA A 513 6.24 27.49 3.78
CA ALA A 513 5.46 27.90 2.62
C ALA A 513 5.04 26.68 1.78
N PRO A 514 3.75 26.55 1.44
CA PRO A 514 3.28 25.47 0.60
C PRO A 514 3.87 25.59 -0.81
N GLN A 515 4.30 24.45 -1.35
CA GLN A 515 4.88 24.38 -2.70
C GLN A 515 3.83 23.97 -3.72
N LEU A 516 3.92 24.52 -4.94
CA LEU A 516 3.09 24.12 -6.07
C LEU A 516 3.97 23.83 -7.27
N ARG A 517 3.75 22.70 -7.92
CA ARG A 517 4.36 22.31 -9.19
C ARG A 517 3.25 22.12 -10.24
N MET A 518 3.25 23.00 -11.22
CA MET A 518 2.38 22.89 -12.38
C MET A 518 3.13 22.16 -13.50
N LEU A 519 2.50 21.14 -14.08
CA LEU A 519 3.07 20.35 -15.17
C LEU A 519 2.36 20.74 -16.49
N PRO A 520 3.03 21.46 -17.42
CA PRO A 520 2.38 22.16 -18.54
C PRO A 520 1.62 21.23 -19.52
N ASP A 521 2.13 20.04 -19.72
CA ASP A 521 1.60 19.10 -20.74
C ASP A 521 0.79 17.95 -20.15
N ARG A 522 0.45 18.03 -18.87
CA ARG A 522 -0.30 16.97 -18.17
C ARG A 522 -1.77 17.33 -18.01
N ASP A 523 -2.60 16.30 -18.21
CA ASP A 523 -4.03 16.30 -17.93
C ASP A 523 -4.28 15.69 -16.54
N HIS A 524 -5.43 15.09 -16.28
CA HIS A 524 -5.80 14.41 -15.04
C HIS A 524 -5.18 13.00 -14.94
N ASP A 525 -3.88 12.88 -15.06
CA ASP A 525 -3.13 11.62 -15.17
C ASP A 525 -1.87 11.53 -14.28
N ILE A 526 -1.74 12.41 -13.29
CA ILE A 526 -0.59 12.45 -12.39
C ILE A 526 -0.85 11.58 -11.17
N THR A 527 -0.10 10.51 -11.05
CA THR A 527 -0.07 9.60 -9.89
C THR A 527 1.35 9.54 -9.34
N LEU A 528 1.60 8.79 -8.27
CA LEU A 528 2.94 8.65 -7.72
C LEU A 528 3.95 8.07 -8.75
N THR A 529 3.49 7.18 -9.65
CA THR A 529 4.32 6.61 -10.73
C THR A 529 4.61 7.59 -11.87
N SER A 530 3.88 8.68 -11.97
CA SER A 530 3.96 9.60 -13.11
C SER A 530 4.18 11.06 -12.72
N ASP A 531 4.55 11.33 -11.48
CA ASP A 531 4.84 12.67 -10.96
C ASP A 531 6.32 13.07 -11.10
N ASP A 532 7.09 12.34 -11.90
CA ASP A 532 8.53 12.55 -12.12
C ASP A 532 9.38 12.51 -10.82
N GLY A 533 8.93 11.75 -9.82
CA GLY A 533 9.59 11.58 -8.52
C GLY A 533 9.46 12.79 -7.58
N LEU A 534 8.60 13.75 -7.90
CA LEU A 534 8.41 14.97 -7.11
C LEU A 534 7.94 14.67 -5.69
N THR A 535 6.98 13.76 -5.53
CA THR A 535 6.45 13.39 -4.21
C THR A 535 7.52 12.79 -3.32
N LEU A 536 8.19 11.73 -3.75
CA LEU A 536 9.21 11.05 -2.93
C LEU A 536 10.39 11.96 -2.62
N SER A 537 10.84 12.74 -3.61
CA SER A 537 11.91 13.74 -3.41
C SER A 537 11.52 14.80 -2.40
N TYR A 538 10.26 15.24 -2.38
CA TYR A 538 9.76 16.21 -1.41
C TYR A 538 9.68 15.65 0.01
N LEU A 539 9.22 14.40 0.16
CA LEU A 539 8.96 13.77 1.46
C LEU A 539 10.24 13.39 2.22
N LYS A 540 11.28 12.95 1.52
CA LYS A 540 12.47 12.29 2.11
C LYS A 540 13.13 13.02 3.28
N ASP A 541 13.11 14.36 3.26
CA ASP A 541 13.77 15.21 4.26
C ASP A 541 12.79 15.87 5.25
N LYS A 542 11.52 15.49 5.22
CA LYS A 542 10.53 16.08 6.11
C LYS A 542 10.39 15.28 7.39
N THR A 543 10.34 16.02 8.49
CA THR A 543 10.05 15.48 9.82
C THR A 543 8.91 16.28 10.44
N ARG A 544 8.13 15.58 11.26
CA ARG A 544 6.97 16.15 11.93
C ARG A 544 7.38 17.23 12.94
N GLU A 545 6.64 18.33 12.93
CA GLU A 545 6.66 19.29 14.02
C GLU A 545 5.57 18.92 15.04
N ALA A 546 5.97 18.29 16.13
CA ALA A 546 5.02 17.83 17.14
C ALA A 546 4.45 18.96 17.99
N PHE A 547 5.25 20.03 18.24
CA PHE A 547 4.92 21.13 19.16
C PHE A 547 5.13 22.49 18.50
N PRO A 548 4.35 22.83 17.46
CA PRO A 548 4.47 24.14 16.81
C PRO A 548 4.15 25.24 17.80
N LYS A 549 4.90 26.35 17.74
CA LYS A 549 4.66 27.51 18.62
C LYS A 549 3.28 28.14 18.46
N ARG A 550 2.69 28.00 17.27
CA ARG A 550 1.36 28.52 16.97
C ARG A 550 0.48 27.43 16.42
N VAL A 551 -0.75 27.33 16.89
CA VAL A 551 -1.78 26.42 16.40
C VAL A 551 -2.98 27.26 15.96
N ASN A 552 -3.35 27.13 14.71
CA ASN A 552 -4.63 27.61 14.18
C ASN A 552 -5.51 26.39 14.01
N ALA A 553 -6.70 26.40 14.58
CA ALA A 553 -7.65 25.29 14.52
C ALA A 553 -9.03 25.77 14.10
N GLN A 554 -9.60 25.12 13.10
CA GLN A 554 -11.01 25.22 12.74
C GLN A 554 -11.62 23.83 12.84
N ILE A 555 -12.61 23.66 13.72
CA ILE A 555 -13.19 22.38 14.10
C ILE A 555 -14.70 22.44 13.89
N PRO A 556 -15.19 21.96 12.74
CA PRO A 556 -16.62 21.94 12.43
C PRO A 556 -17.40 20.90 13.24
N GLY A 557 -16.82 19.73 13.51
CA GLY A 557 -17.42 18.61 14.25
C GLY A 557 -16.70 18.30 15.56
N ALA A 558 -17.31 17.46 16.41
CA ALA A 558 -16.72 17.07 17.69
C ALA A 558 -15.73 15.89 17.56
N GLU A 559 -15.79 15.13 16.44
CA GLU A 559 -15.11 13.85 16.27
C GLU A 559 -13.59 13.98 16.07
N PHE A 560 -13.11 15.14 15.59
CA PHE A 560 -11.70 15.37 15.28
C PHE A 560 -11.21 16.66 15.92
N SER A 561 -11.39 16.75 17.24
CA SER A 561 -11.25 17.98 18.02
C SER A 561 -9.81 18.33 18.41
N ARG A 562 -8.82 17.46 18.13
CA ARG A 562 -7.42 17.65 18.52
C ARG A 562 -6.57 18.19 17.36
N GLN A 563 -5.86 19.27 17.65
CA GLN A 563 -4.90 19.90 16.76
C GLN A 563 -3.58 20.12 17.50
N TYR A 564 -2.55 19.32 17.22
CA TYR A 564 -1.26 19.34 17.91
C TYR A 564 -1.41 19.17 19.44
N TRP A 565 -1.00 20.16 20.20
CA TRP A 565 -1.04 20.19 21.66
C TRP A 565 -2.35 20.78 22.25
N LEU A 566 -3.36 21.01 21.40
CA LEU A 566 -4.65 21.59 21.76
C LEU A 566 -5.79 20.66 21.35
N GLU A 567 -6.80 20.50 22.20
CA GLU A 567 -8.03 19.75 21.94
C GLU A 567 -9.24 20.53 22.41
N VAL A 568 -10.25 20.66 21.55
CA VAL A 568 -11.54 21.25 21.89
C VAL A 568 -12.43 20.16 22.47
N LEU A 569 -12.72 20.23 23.78
CA LEU A 569 -13.58 19.27 24.48
C LEU A 569 -15.05 19.58 24.37
N GLU A 570 -15.39 20.86 24.28
CA GLU A 570 -16.77 21.33 24.15
C GLU A 570 -16.82 22.61 23.32
N LYS A 571 -17.69 22.63 22.34
CA LYS A 571 -17.92 23.79 21.46
C LYS A 571 -19.37 24.28 21.50
N GLY A 572 -19.60 25.46 20.94
CA GLY A 572 -20.92 25.99 20.64
C GLY A 572 -21.55 25.34 19.40
N SER A 573 -22.55 25.97 18.84
CA SER A 573 -23.30 25.47 17.68
C SER A 573 -22.58 25.67 16.34
N GLY A 574 -21.66 26.63 16.27
CA GLY A 574 -20.90 26.98 15.08
C GLY A 574 -19.59 26.19 14.93
N VAL A 575 -18.76 26.57 13.96
CA VAL A 575 -17.38 26.09 13.83
C VAL A 575 -16.55 26.63 14.99
N ALA A 576 -15.88 25.76 15.74
CA ALA A 576 -14.97 26.20 16.77
C ALA A 576 -13.66 26.69 16.15
N GLU A 577 -13.31 27.95 16.45
CA GLU A 577 -12.06 28.57 15.98
C GLU A 577 -11.13 28.78 17.18
N VAL A 578 -9.86 28.37 17.03
CA VAL A 578 -8.84 28.58 18.06
C VAL A 578 -7.56 29.07 17.42
N ASN A 579 -7.03 30.16 17.94
CA ASN A 579 -5.69 30.66 17.65
C ASN A 579 -4.89 30.64 18.96
N ALA A 580 -3.93 29.72 19.07
CA ALA A 580 -3.12 29.57 20.23
C ALA A 580 -1.63 29.77 19.89
N GLU A 581 -0.91 30.49 20.77
CA GLU A 581 0.49 30.82 20.54
C GLU A 581 1.30 30.75 21.84
N ILE A 582 2.46 30.06 21.79
CA ILE A 582 3.44 30.04 22.87
C ILE A 582 4.39 31.23 22.71
N LYS A 583 4.33 32.16 23.65
CA LYS A 583 5.17 33.35 23.71
C LYS A 583 6.49 33.12 24.42
N LYS A 584 7.41 34.09 24.30
CA LYS A 584 8.77 33.98 24.85
C LYS A 584 8.83 33.80 26.38
N ASP A 585 7.85 34.30 27.11
CA ASP A 585 7.83 34.34 28.60
C ASP A 585 7.04 33.16 29.19
N ASN A 586 7.04 32.00 28.55
CA ASN A 586 6.23 30.83 28.92
C ASN A 586 4.73 31.15 29.04
N VAL A 587 4.24 32.07 28.22
CA VAL A 587 2.83 32.42 28.14
C VAL A 587 2.22 31.71 26.94
N VAL A 588 1.13 30.96 27.20
CA VAL A 588 0.27 30.42 26.15
C VAL A 588 -0.90 31.39 25.98
N GLU A 589 -0.92 32.09 24.87
CA GLU A 589 -2.01 33.03 24.52
C GLU A 589 -3.03 32.29 23.64
N ILE A 590 -4.30 32.25 24.07
CA ILE A 590 -5.39 31.56 23.34
C ILE A 590 -6.49 32.59 23.04
N ARG A 591 -6.86 32.66 21.78
CA ARG A 591 -8.08 33.36 21.30
C ARG A 591 -8.98 32.33 20.64
N SER A 592 -10.23 32.30 21.01
CA SER A 592 -11.18 31.35 20.44
C SER A 592 -12.57 31.95 20.27
N HIS A 593 -13.30 31.36 19.34
CA HIS A 593 -14.72 31.59 19.11
C HIS A 593 -15.44 30.24 19.08
N GLU A 594 -16.67 30.17 19.57
CA GLU A 594 -17.48 28.93 19.66
C GLU A 594 -16.79 27.79 20.44
N VAL A 595 -15.98 28.10 21.44
CA VAL A 595 -15.29 27.13 22.30
C VAL A 595 -15.64 27.36 23.76
N LYS A 596 -16.09 26.30 24.46
CA LYS A 596 -16.45 26.35 25.88
C LYS A 596 -15.42 25.68 26.77
N ARG A 597 -14.83 24.55 26.31
CA ARG A 597 -13.82 23.81 27.05
C ARG A 597 -12.68 23.39 26.14
N LEU A 598 -11.45 23.52 26.64
CA LEU A 598 -10.21 23.13 26.00
C LEU A 598 -9.41 22.17 26.88
N ARG A 599 -8.63 21.31 26.23
CA ARG A 599 -7.55 20.58 26.86
C ARG A 599 -6.25 20.94 26.16
N LEU A 600 -5.22 21.21 26.95
CA LEU A 600 -3.86 21.44 26.48
C LEU A 600 -2.98 20.26 26.89
N TYR A 601 -2.12 19.83 25.96
CA TYR A 601 -1.10 18.81 26.17
C TYR A 601 0.25 19.52 26.25
N LEU A 602 0.70 19.83 27.45
CA LEU A 602 1.88 20.66 27.68
C LEU A 602 3.08 19.81 28.08
N ARG A 603 4.24 20.14 27.53
CA ARG A 603 5.53 19.53 27.87
C ARG A 603 6.59 20.60 28.10
N PRO A 604 7.60 20.35 28.96
CA PRO A 604 8.67 21.31 29.24
C PRO A 604 9.40 21.77 27.98
N GLU A 605 9.59 20.87 26.99
CA GLU A 605 10.32 21.16 25.76
C GLU A 605 9.63 22.20 24.85
N MET A 606 8.36 22.46 25.07
CA MET A 606 7.59 23.47 24.32
C MET A 606 7.98 24.91 24.73
N PHE A 607 8.58 25.08 25.91
CA PHE A 607 8.80 26.38 26.52
C PHE A 607 10.29 26.79 26.51
N PRO A 608 10.59 28.06 26.19
CA PRO A 608 11.98 28.51 26.03
C PRO A 608 12.72 28.67 27.37
N GLN A 609 12.01 28.74 28.49
CA GLN A 609 12.57 28.99 29.80
C GLN A 609 12.07 27.97 30.83
N ALA A 610 12.91 27.58 31.78
CA ALA A 610 12.48 26.84 32.94
C ALA A 610 11.59 27.75 33.82
N GLY A 611 10.51 27.18 34.37
CA GLY A 611 9.63 27.91 35.27
C GLY A 611 8.14 27.72 34.97
N PRO A 612 7.27 28.43 35.68
CA PRO A 612 5.84 28.28 35.53
C PRO A 612 5.37 28.76 34.16
N VAL A 613 4.37 28.07 33.65
CA VAL A 613 3.65 28.41 32.43
C VAL A 613 2.37 29.14 32.81
N ARG A 614 2.09 30.24 32.13
CA ARG A 614 0.86 31.00 32.24
C ARG A 614 0.00 30.81 31.01
N VAL A 615 -1.28 30.51 31.19
CA VAL A 615 -2.23 30.40 30.08
C VAL A 615 -3.22 31.58 30.18
N ARG A 616 -3.32 32.35 29.09
CA ARG A 616 -4.30 33.41 28.91
C ARG A 616 -5.30 32.99 27.84
N TRP A 617 -6.55 33.00 28.14
CA TRP A 617 -7.64 32.68 27.23
C TRP A 617 -8.60 33.84 27.07
N ASN A 618 -8.76 34.34 25.84
CA ASN A 618 -9.54 35.54 25.52
C ASN A 618 -9.20 36.74 26.42
N GLY A 619 -7.90 36.92 26.68
CA GLY A 619 -7.37 38.02 27.48
C GLY A 619 -7.35 37.81 29.01
N LYS A 620 -8.00 36.77 29.52
CA LYS A 620 -8.01 36.44 30.96
C LYS A 620 -7.00 35.33 31.29
N GLN A 621 -6.30 35.45 32.40
CA GLN A 621 -5.43 34.38 32.89
C GLN A 621 -6.29 33.27 33.52
N VAL A 622 -6.17 32.04 32.96
CA VAL A 622 -6.96 30.87 33.38
C VAL A 622 -6.11 29.80 34.07
N PHE A 623 -4.79 29.86 33.91
CA PHE A 623 -3.85 28.93 34.57
C PHE A 623 -2.48 29.58 34.80
N GLU A 624 -1.82 29.21 35.90
CA GLU A 624 -0.40 29.43 36.14
C GLU A 624 0.14 28.25 36.99
N GLY A 625 1.25 27.65 36.54
CA GLY A 625 1.84 26.52 37.25
C GLY A 625 2.98 25.86 36.49
N ALA A 626 3.65 24.92 37.18
CA ALA A 626 4.69 24.11 36.57
C ALA A 626 4.09 23.12 35.55
N VAL A 627 4.85 22.79 34.51
CA VAL A 627 4.56 21.72 33.60
C VAL A 627 5.54 20.58 33.86
N GLY A 628 5.03 19.46 34.28
CA GLY A 628 5.80 18.24 34.59
C GLY A 628 6.03 17.37 33.37
N ASP A 629 7.04 16.51 33.45
CA ASP A 629 7.36 15.49 32.46
C ASP A 629 6.68 14.18 32.86
N VAL A 630 5.57 13.85 32.25
CA VAL A 630 4.76 12.69 32.61
C VAL A 630 4.82 11.63 31.53
N CYS A 631 5.72 10.65 31.65
CA CYS A 631 5.77 9.46 30.81
C CYS A 631 4.93 8.29 31.38
N ALA A 632 4.40 8.40 32.58
CA ALA A 632 3.76 7.28 33.28
C ALA A 632 2.24 7.19 32.99
N GLY A 633 1.79 6.06 32.49
CA GLY A 633 0.44 5.55 32.66
C GLY A 633 -0.65 5.96 31.67
N LEU A 634 -0.31 6.62 30.57
CA LEU A 634 -1.30 7.08 29.59
C LEU A 634 -0.97 6.55 28.19
N ALA A 635 -1.28 5.28 27.94
CA ALA A 635 -1.41 4.80 26.57
C ALA A 635 -2.60 5.54 25.94
N GLY A 636 -2.33 6.60 25.19
CA GLY A 636 -3.35 7.24 24.34
C GLY A 636 -3.76 6.31 23.21
N VAL A 637 -4.91 6.54 22.64
CA VAL A 637 -5.44 5.75 21.51
C VAL A 637 -4.50 5.73 20.32
N SER A 638 -3.68 6.77 20.11
CA SER A 638 -2.71 6.85 19.02
C SER A 638 -1.37 6.17 19.32
N GLY A 639 -1.07 5.86 20.58
CA GLY A 639 0.21 5.29 21.01
C GLY A 639 1.42 6.15 20.65
N ASP A 640 1.28 7.46 20.54
CA ASP A 640 2.36 8.40 20.25
C ASP A 640 2.84 9.10 21.52
N ALA A 641 4.00 8.66 22.04
CA ALA A 641 4.57 9.17 23.27
C ALA A 641 4.78 10.70 23.25
N LYS A 642 5.15 11.30 22.11
CA LYS A 642 5.37 12.75 22.01
C LYS A 642 4.08 13.54 22.13
N LEU A 643 2.98 13.01 21.61
CA LEU A 643 1.68 13.69 21.61
C LEU A 643 0.80 13.28 22.79
N ASP A 644 0.88 12.02 23.23
CA ASP A 644 -0.04 11.45 24.20
C ASP A 644 0.44 11.56 25.65
N PHE A 645 1.77 11.59 25.86
CA PHE A 645 2.38 11.73 27.19
C PHE A 645 2.82 13.17 27.44
N GLY A 646 2.03 13.88 28.17
CA GLY A 646 2.30 15.24 28.61
C GLY A 646 1.34 15.63 29.73
N GLU A 647 1.62 16.73 30.41
CA GLU A 647 0.69 17.21 31.44
C GLU A 647 -0.58 17.75 30.76
N ARG A 648 -1.74 17.17 31.10
CA ARG A 648 -3.05 17.54 30.57
C ARG A 648 -3.66 18.64 31.42
N LYS A 649 -3.97 19.78 30.84
CA LYS A 649 -4.68 20.89 31.47
C LYS A 649 -6.02 21.12 30.81
N GLU A 650 -7.09 20.87 31.57
CA GLU A 650 -8.45 21.18 31.11
C GLU A 650 -8.82 22.61 31.59
N LEU A 651 -9.33 23.39 30.66
CA LEU A 651 -9.67 24.79 30.86
C LEU A 651 -11.13 25.00 30.44
N VAL A 652 -11.84 25.82 31.20
CA VAL A 652 -13.19 26.29 30.89
C VAL A 652 -13.09 27.73 30.44
N GLN A 653 -13.91 28.13 29.49
CA GLN A 653 -13.95 29.51 29.00
C GLN A 653 -14.31 30.44 30.16
N PRO A 654 -13.53 31.50 30.38
CA PRO A 654 -13.73 32.42 31.48
C PRO A 654 -14.97 33.29 31.36
#